data_50ecfcfe67a29260992668082707c9ad
#
_entry.id   50ecfcfe67a29260992668082707c9ad
#
_cell.length_a   1.000
_cell.length_b   1.000
_cell.length_c   1.000
_cell.angle_alpha   90.00
_cell.angle_beta   90.00
_cell.angle_gamma   90.00
#
_symmetry.space_group_name_H-M   'P 1'
#
loop_
_entity.id
_entity.type
_entity.pdbx_description
1 polymer ?
#
loop_
_entity_poly.entity_id
_entity_poly.type
_entity_poly.pdbx_seq_one_letter_code
_entity_poly.pdbx_strand_id
1 'polypeptide(L)'
;MSVLSSAKRWWQTWTGEEETPFDGDTPAWVMSLVIHIGVLLTMALVGIQRPEPSHTAITILAPSQAVEEDLLVAPEMTLAEERESAASAETTTIDIAMAVAPVVADDPTVLIDVAEVVGGEIAVAPIDMAPTGAELGEFLEVGRLGAGDTGVGTAGAGGAVDRLTVEIAASLQQRPTVVCWVFDQSVSLAGQRQEIAGRLGRVFEELGGTGRESHGHELLNLVFAYGQKVTPVITEPTQETAPVVAAIESIPVDELGVEMTFTAIAEAAKKAKQVRVSSAKRNVMIIAFTDEVGNDQQYADQVAAYCRTQAMRVYVVGVPAPFGMRDVRIKFKEFDPKYADDVQWAVVEQGPETLYPEMVRVRSGRDGDEPIDSGFGPFSLSKLCAETGGIYFCVHANRQAGGRVGDGEVADMASGLRYFFDPEVMRAYRPDYQSAAKIDQLLASNRAMKSLVDAARSAEVAAMNAPRLEFPRQDDGALALLFSEAQKKAAVLQPKIDGLYGILAVGLPDREKVTEKRWQAGYDLAIGRVLAVKVRTDAYNIMLAEGKTGMKFKDPKNDTWRLVPSGDISTVGSQTEKAAAQAEKYLQRVVAEHPGTPWAQIAAVELGRPLGYAWQEAHTGVNTPKNDGGGGNGRQSDDMRRKLAPPKPKRPLKNL
;
A
#
# COMPACT_ATOMS: atom_id res chain seq x y z
N MET A 1 47.00 -35.11 11.99
CA MET A 1 46.65 -35.74 10.69
C MET A 1 45.39 -35.04 10.20
N SER A 2 45.36 -34.52 8.96
CA SER A 2 44.21 -33.75 8.47
C SER A 2 43.00 -34.65 8.21
N VAL A 3 41.80 -34.13 8.43
CA VAL A 3 40.52 -34.84 8.20
C VAL A 3 40.44 -35.37 6.75
N LEU A 4 41.04 -34.65 5.82
CA LEU A 4 41.19 -35.04 4.41
C LEU A 4 41.97 -36.35 4.19
N SER A 5 43.04 -36.59 4.93
CA SER A 5 43.82 -37.81 4.81
C SER A 5 43.11 -39.03 5.39
N SER A 6 42.18 -38.83 6.30
CA SER A 6 41.32 -39.90 6.82
C SER A 6 40.18 -40.24 5.87
N ALA A 7 39.59 -39.20 5.25
CA ALA A 7 38.55 -39.38 4.23
C ALA A 7 39.08 -40.04 2.97
N LYS A 8 40.29 -39.70 2.56
CA LYS A 8 41.00 -40.32 1.43
C LYS A 8 41.23 -41.80 1.61
N ARG A 9 41.77 -42.20 2.79
CA ARG A 9 41.98 -43.60 3.16
C ARG A 9 40.67 -44.39 3.26
N TRP A 10 39.63 -43.77 3.80
CA TRP A 10 38.32 -44.41 3.90
C TRP A 10 37.72 -44.67 2.51
N TRP A 11 37.81 -43.72 1.58
CA TRP A 11 37.34 -43.86 0.19
C TRP A 11 38.10 -44.99 -0.54
N GLN A 12 39.44 -44.98 -0.49
CA GLN A 12 40.29 -46.00 -1.11
C GLN A 12 40.03 -47.40 -0.57
N THR A 13 39.67 -47.49 0.72
CA THR A 13 39.36 -48.80 1.35
C THR A 13 37.97 -49.29 0.95
N TRP A 14 37.05 -48.37 0.65
CA TRP A 14 35.66 -48.71 0.35
C TRP A 14 35.43 -48.99 -1.16
N THR A 15 36.07 -48.24 -2.03
CA THR A 15 35.90 -48.37 -3.49
C THR A 15 36.95 -49.22 -4.18
N GLY A 16 38.14 -49.40 -3.60
CA GLY A 16 39.27 -50.10 -4.21
C GLY A 16 39.98 -49.28 -5.30
N GLU A 17 39.63 -48.03 -5.50
CA GLU A 17 40.23 -47.13 -6.49
C GLU A 17 41.39 -46.34 -5.89
N GLU A 18 42.52 -46.25 -6.59
CA GLU A 18 43.69 -45.47 -6.15
C GLU A 18 43.48 -43.95 -6.27
N GLU A 19 42.68 -43.52 -7.25
CA GLU A 19 42.31 -42.11 -7.42
C GLU A 19 41.04 -41.77 -6.62
N THR A 20 41.12 -40.71 -5.79
CA THR A 20 39.99 -40.29 -4.98
C THR A 20 39.37 -39.01 -5.54
N PRO A 21 38.07 -38.75 -5.35
CA PRO A 21 37.45 -37.49 -5.75
C PRO A 21 38.08 -36.25 -5.11
N PHE A 22 39.04 -36.46 -4.20
CA PHE A 22 39.78 -35.41 -3.50
C PHE A 22 41.15 -35.13 -4.10
N ASP A 23 41.52 -35.83 -5.21
CA ASP A 23 42.81 -35.76 -5.89
C ASP A 23 42.72 -34.98 -7.22
N GLY A 24 42.01 -33.92 -7.29
CA GLY A 24 41.94 -33.13 -8.49
C GLY A 24 41.16 -31.82 -8.23
N ASP A 25 41.02 -30.99 -9.22
CA ASP A 25 40.20 -29.79 -9.20
C ASP A 25 38.72 -30.14 -9.05
N THR A 26 38.34 -30.77 -7.92
CA THR A 26 36.93 -30.95 -7.58
C THR A 26 36.32 -29.55 -7.48
N PRO A 27 35.33 -29.19 -8.32
CA PRO A 27 34.80 -27.86 -8.34
C PRO A 27 34.34 -27.46 -6.93
N ALA A 28 34.79 -26.31 -6.45
CA ALA A 28 34.48 -25.80 -5.10
C ALA A 28 32.96 -25.81 -4.79
N TRP A 29 32.12 -25.76 -5.83
CA TRP A 29 30.67 -25.87 -5.69
C TRP A 29 30.20 -27.28 -5.25
N VAL A 30 30.88 -28.38 -5.63
CA VAL A 30 30.54 -29.74 -5.17
C VAL A 30 30.81 -29.87 -3.67
N MET A 31 31.96 -29.39 -3.21
CA MET A 31 32.30 -29.38 -1.78
C MET A 31 31.34 -28.49 -0.98
N SER A 32 31.00 -27.34 -1.51
CA SER A 32 30.00 -26.46 -0.91
C SER A 32 28.63 -27.14 -0.82
N LEU A 33 28.20 -27.83 -1.88
CA LEU A 33 26.92 -28.56 -1.89
C LEU A 33 26.86 -29.65 -0.83
N VAL A 34 27.93 -30.46 -0.70
CA VAL A 34 28.02 -31.54 0.31
C VAL A 34 27.97 -30.97 1.74
N ILE A 35 28.66 -29.85 2.00
CA ILE A 35 28.63 -29.19 3.29
C ILE A 35 27.22 -28.65 3.60
N HIS A 36 26.56 -28.00 2.64
CA HIS A 36 25.23 -27.48 2.82
C HIS A 36 24.18 -28.57 3.05
N ILE A 37 24.26 -29.68 2.31
CA ILE A 37 23.39 -30.85 2.55
C ILE A 37 23.63 -31.42 3.96
N GLY A 38 24.87 -31.51 4.40
CA GLY A 38 25.21 -31.94 5.76
C GLY A 38 24.65 -31.06 6.85
N VAL A 39 24.73 -29.73 6.67
CA VAL A 39 24.16 -28.76 7.59
C VAL A 39 22.62 -28.83 7.61
N LEU A 40 21.98 -28.95 6.46
CA LEU A 40 20.52 -29.09 6.37
C LEU A 40 20.02 -30.37 7.02
N LEU A 41 20.72 -31.48 6.85
CA LEU A 41 20.40 -32.76 7.50
C LEU A 41 20.56 -32.67 9.03
N THR A 42 21.62 -32.03 9.52
CA THR A 42 21.79 -31.82 10.96
C THR A 42 20.74 -30.89 11.54
N MET A 43 20.37 -29.81 10.84
CA MET A 43 19.27 -28.93 11.26
C MET A 43 17.90 -29.66 11.25
N ALA A 44 17.65 -30.51 10.27
CA ALA A 44 16.43 -31.33 10.23
C ALA A 44 16.36 -32.33 11.39
N LEU A 45 17.48 -32.90 11.79
CA LEU A 45 17.56 -33.83 12.94
C LEU A 45 17.39 -33.10 14.30
N VAL A 46 17.88 -31.88 14.42
CA VAL A 46 17.71 -31.07 15.64
C VAL A 46 16.31 -30.49 15.75
N GLY A 47 15.63 -30.23 14.62
CA GLY A 47 14.28 -29.65 14.57
C GLY A 47 13.13 -30.60 14.98
N ILE A 48 13.39 -31.89 15.29
CA ILE A 48 12.33 -32.88 15.57
C ILE A 48 12.00 -33.02 17.06
N GLN A 49 12.66 -32.30 17.96
CA GLN A 49 12.19 -32.22 19.35
C GLN A 49 11.03 -31.22 19.46
N ARG A 50 9.82 -31.66 19.09
CA ARG A 50 8.60 -30.95 19.42
C ARG A 50 8.36 -31.05 20.92
N PRO A 51 8.20 -29.93 21.67
CA PRO A 51 7.60 -30.01 22.99
C PRO A 51 6.14 -30.47 22.81
N GLU A 52 5.74 -31.52 23.51
CA GLU A 52 4.34 -31.93 23.56
C GLU A 52 3.47 -30.76 24.06
N PRO A 53 2.34 -30.46 23.40
CA PRO A 53 1.42 -29.48 23.92
C PRO A 53 0.81 -30.02 25.22
N SER A 54 1.11 -29.35 26.32
CA SER A 54 0.42 -29.59 27.59
C SER A 54 -1.06 -29.22 27.38
N HIS A 55 -1.92 -30.22 27.29
CA HIS A 55 -3.37 -30.06 27.32
C HIS A 55 -3.80 -29.56 28.70
N THR A 56 -3.84 -28.24 28.88
CA THR A 56 -4.60 -27.64 29.97
C THR A 56 -6.07 -27.72 29.57
N ALA A 57 -6.76 -28.71 30.15
CA ALA A 57 -8.21 -28.78 30.02
C ALA A 57 -8.82 -27.57 30.75
N ILE A 58 -9.34 -26.62 29.98
CA ILE A 58 -10.15 -25.53 30.51
C ILE A 58 -11.53 -26.13 30.80
N THR A 59 -11.80 -26.43 32.06
CA THR A 59 -13.15 -26.80 32.54
C THR A 59 -13.97 -25.51 32.60
N ILE A 60 -14.86 -25.31 31.64
CA ILE A 60 -15.85 -24.24 31.68
C ILE A 60 -16.93 -24.68 32.67
N LEU A 61 -16.91 -24.12 33.88
CA LEU A 61 -18.05 -24.20 34.80
C LEU A 61 -19.13 -23.26 34.25
N ALA A 62 -20.24 -23.83 33.81
CA ALA A 62 -21.41 -23.07 33.43
C ALA A 62 -21.95 -22.32 34.67
N PRO A 63 -22.20 -21.00 34.61
CA PRO A 63 -22.85 -20.28 35.68
C PRO A 63 -24.33 -20.69 35.73
N SER A 64 -24.77 -21.11 36.93
CA SER A 64 -26.17 -21.34 37.19
C SER A 64 -26.90 -20.02 37.35
N GLN A 65 -28.03 -19.92 36.69
CA GLN A 65 -29.10 -18.94 36.80
C GLN A 65 -28.82 -17.50 36.37
N ALA A 66 -29.48 -17.20 35.25
CA ALA A 66 -29.64 -15.87 34.72
C ALA A 66 -30.49 -14.99 35.63
N VAL A 67 -29.97 -13.84 36.00
CA VAL A 67 -30.75 -12.67 36.34
C VAL A 67 -30.89 -11.89 35.05
N GLU A 68 -32.13 -11.68 34.61
CA GLU A 68 -32.43 -10.75 33.49
C GLU A 68 -32.06 -9.34 33.94
N GLU A 69 -30.92 -8.86 33.47
CA GLU A 69 -30.64 -7.44 33.42
C GLU A 69 -30.77 -6.97 31.97
N ASP A 70 -31.59 -5.94 31.78
CA ASP A 70 -31.81 -5.25 30.52
C ASP A 70 -30.46 -4.94 29.84
N LEU A 71 -30.17 -5.64 28.75
CA LEU A 71 -29.07 -5.36 27.82
C LEU A 71 -29.43 -4.09 27.05
N LEU A 72 -28.86 -2.97 27.46
CA LEU A 72 -28.81 -1.76 26.64
C LEU A 72 -28.08 -2.09 25.33
N VAL A 73 -28.87 -2.09 24.28
CA VAL A 73 -28.48 -2.36 22.89
C VAL A 73 -27.39 -1.37 22.49
N ALA A 74 -26.20 -1.89 22.21
CA ALA A 74 -25.19 -1.13 21.46
C ALA A 74 -25.76 -0.76 20.08
N PRO A 75 -25.48 0.44 19.54
CA PRO A 75 -25.93 0.77 18.20
C PRO A 75 -25.40 -0.28 17.23
N GLU A 76 -26.30 -0.99 16.57
CA GLU A 76 -26.00 -1.97 15.54
C GLU A 76 -25.13 -1.35 14.46
N MET A 77 -23.85 -1.74 14.44
CA MET A 77 -23.18 -1.87 13.18
C MET A 77 -23.93 -2.99 12.45
N THR A 78 -24.59 -2.67 11.36
CA THR A 78 -25.24 -3.65 10.50
C THR A 78 -24.19 -4.63 9.97
N LEU A 79 -23.96 -5.70 10.72
CA LEU A 79 -23.31 -6.91 10.24
C LEU A 79 -24.37 -7.63 9.40
N ALA A 80 -24.04 -7.91 8.15
CA ALA A 80 -24.86 -8.74 7.30
C ALA A 80 -25.17 -10.06 8.01
N GLU A 81 -26.44 -10.45 7.97
CA GLU A 81 -27.00 -11.63 8.61
C GLU A 81 -26.22 -12.91 8.32
N GLU A 82 -25.89 -13.64 9.37
CA GLU A 82 -25.42 -15.02 9.29
C GLU A 82 -26.49 -15.90 8.62
N ARG A 83 -26.14 -16.49 7.49
CA ARG A 83 -26.83 -17.68 6.98
C ARG A 83 -25.97 -18.90 7.28
N GLU A 84 -26.40 -19.66 8.27
CA GLU A 84 -25.95 -21.05 8.45
C GLU A 84 -26.30 -21.88 7.21
N SER A 85 -25.31 -22.53 6.63
CA SER A 85 -25.52 -23.77 5.90
C SER A 85 -24.31 -24.67 6.04
N ALA A 86 -24.52 -25.77 6.73
CA ALA A 86 -23.61 -26.89 6.82
C ALA A 86 -23.57 -27.66 5.48
N ALA A 87 -22.39 -27.92 4.96
CA ALA A 87 -22.10 -29.12 4.16
C ALA A 87 -20.59 -29.35 4.05
N SER A 88 -20.20 -30.53 4.42
CA SER A 88 -18.89 -31.14 4.32
C SER A 88 -18.45 -31.37 2.88
N ALA A 89 -17.18 -31.13 2.56
CA ALA A 89 -16.44 -31.88 1.55
C ALA A 89 -14.92 -31.65 1.67
N GLU A 90 -14.21 -32.69 1.40
CA GLU A 90 -12.82 -33.02 1.66
C GLU A 90 -11.78 -32.05 1.07
N THR A 91 -10.72 -31.89 1.86
CA THR A 91 -9.50 -31.11 1.56
C THR A 91 -8.54 -31.88 0.66
N THR A 92 -8.07 -31.22 -0.37
CA THR A 92 -6.74 -31.51 -0.95
C THR A 92 -5.90 -30.24 -0.83
N THR A 93 -4.96 -30.29 0.09
CA THR A 93 -3.96 -29.25 0.31
C THR A 93 -2.88 -29.31 -0.76
N ILE A 94 -2.67 -28.20 -1.44
CA ILE A 94 -1.42 -27.95 -2.16
C ILE A 94 -0.70 -26.83 -1.40
N ASP A 95 0.32 -27.24 -0.62
CA ASP A 95 1.26 -26.34 0.03
C ASP A 95 2.13 -25.66 -1.03
N ILE A 96 1.94 -24.36 -1.22
CA ILE A 96 2.94 -23.50 -1.84
C ILE A 96 3.49 -22.61 -0.73
N ALA A 97 4.59 -23.05 -0.13
CA ALA A 97 5.38 -22.25 0.78
C ALA A 97 6.05 -21.11 0.00
N MET A 98 5.53 -19.90 0.10
CA MET A 98 6.26 -18.68 -0.26
C MET A 98 7.07 -18.23 0.94
N ALA A 99 8.39 -18.39 0.84
CA ALA A 99 9.34 -17.84 1.79
C ALA A 99 9.36 -16.32 1.63
N VAL A 100 8.76 -15.61 2.57
CA VAL A 100 9.05 -14.19 2.81
C VAL A 100 10.37 -14.17 3.60
N ALA A 101 11.46 -13.74 2.97
CA ALA A 101 12.71 -13.52 3.65
C ALA A 101 12.54 -12.36 4.66
N PRO A 102 12.84 -12.57 5.96
CA PRO A 102 12.88 -11.45 6.88
C PRO A 102 14.10 -10.59 6.56
N VAL A 103 13.89 -9.29 6.41
CA VAL A 103 14.97 -8.31 6.46
C VAL A 103 15.48 -8.30 7.90
N VAL A 104 16.63 -8.91 8.11
CA VAL A 104 17.34 -8.86 9.39
C VAL A 104 17.93 -7.46 9.49
N ALA A 105 17.37 -6.62 10.33
CA ALA A 105 18.05 -5.44 10.82
C ALA A 105 18.97 -5.90 11.96
N ASP A 106 20.29 -5.91 11.71
CA ASP A 106 21.30 -6.08 12.73
C ASP A 106 21.38 -4.80 13.58
N ASP A 107 20.60 -4.70 14.63
CA ASP A 107 21.01 -4.16 15.94
C ASP A 107 19.86 -4.29 16.96
N PRO A 108 20.00 -5.00 18.09
CA PRO A 108 18.96 -5.12 19.09
C PRO A 108 19.00 -3.94 20.05
N THR A 109 18.63 -2.75 19.61
CA THR A 109 18.42 -1.61 20.50
C THR A 109 16.96 -1.52 20.90
N VAL A 110 16.68 -2.06 22.09
CA VAL A 110 15.49 -1.82 22.92
C VAL A 110 14.18 -1.79 22.13
N LEU A 111 13.77 -2.96 21.65
CA LEU A 111 12.37 -3.19 21.32
C LEU A 111 11.58 -3.06 22.63
N ILE A 112 10.78 -2.01 22.75
CA ILE A 112 9.76 -1.95 23.79
C ILE A 112 8.85 -3.14 23.53
N ASP A 113 8.73 -4.04 24.50
CA ASP A 113 7.89 -5.21 24.36
C ASP A 113 6.42 -4.77 24.37
N VAL A 114 5.83 -4.65 23.17
CA VAL A 114 4.40 -4.33 23.02
C VAL A 114 3.54 -5.40 23.68
N ALA A 115 4.04 -6.63 23.80
CA ALA A 115 3.35 -7.69 24.52
C ALA A 115 3.24 -7.36 26.03
N GLU A 116 4.25 -6.69 26.61
CA GLU A 116 4.18 -6.20 28.00
C GLU A 116 3.16 -5.07 28.15
N VAL A 117 3.05 -4.18 27.14
CA VAL A 117 2.03 -3.12 27.14
C VAL A 117 0.62 -3.67 27.02
N VAL A 118 0.44 -4.75 26.25
CA VAL A 118 -0.89 -5.34 25.96
C VAL A 118 -1.30 -6.41 26.98
N GLY A 119 -0.34 -7.06 27.66
CA GLY A 119 -0.56 -8.22 28.54
C GLY A 119 -1.13 -7.93 29.95
N GLY A 120 -1.48 -6.69 30.28
CA GLY A 120 -2.04 -6.33 31.59
C GLY A 120 -3.49 -6.81 31.77
N GLU A 121 -3.83 -7.33 32.96
CA GLU A 121 -5.17 -7.79 33.36
C GLU A 121 -6.28 -6.76 33.07
N ILE A 122 -7.39 -7.21 32.49
CA ILE A 122 -8.45 -6.39 31.92
C ILE A 122 -9.59 -6.24 32.91
N ALA A 123 -9.82 -5.01 33.40
CA ALA A 123 -11.11 -4.62 33.97
C ALA A 123 -11.89 -3.83 32.90
N VAL A 124 -12.90 -4.43 32.30
CA VAL A 124 -13.78 -3.78 31.31
C VAL A 124 -14.73 -2.83 32.02
N ALA A 125 -14.59 -1.52 31.78
CA ALA A 125 -15.63 -0.55 32.12
C ALA A 125 -16.51 -0.33 30.89
N PRO A 126 -17.84 -0.53 30.96
CA PRO A 126 -18.72 -0.28 29.83
C PRO A 126 -18.71 1.21 29.46
N ILE A 127 -18.64 1.51 28.16
CA ILE A 127 -18.82 2.86 27.63
C ILE A 127 -20.31 3.06 27.42
N ASP A 128 -20.88 3.96 28.18
CA ASP A 128 -22.24 4.44 27.99
C ASP A 128 -22.25 5.43 26.80
N MET A 129 -22.84 5.01 25.69
CA MET A 129 -22.86 5.75 24.42
C MET A 129 -24.25 6.34 24.14
N ALA A 130 -24.84 7.05 25.09
CA ALA A 130 -26.09 7.76 24.82
C ALA A 130 -25.81 9.19 24.30
N PRO A 131 -26.32 9.59 23.13
CA PRO A 131 -26.22 10.95 22.64
C PRO A 131 -27.34 11.80 23.26
N THR A 132 -26.98 12.79 24.05
CA THR A 132 -27.93 13.83 24.49
C THR A 132 -27.33 15.19 24.23
N GLY A 133 -27.98 15.98 23.36
CA GLY A 133 -27.65 17.40 23.19
C GLY A 133 -28.16 17.97 21.88
N ALA A 134 -29.32 18.65 21.95
CA ALA A 134 -30.03 19.20 20.81
C ALA A 134 -29.48 20.54 20.25
N GLU A 135 -28.33 21.04 20.73
CA GLU A 135 -27.75 22.32 20.30
C GLU A 135 -26.52 22.23 19.39
N LEU A 136 -26.00 21.04 19.14
CA LEU A 136 -24.96 20.80 18.12
C LEU A 136 -25.56 20.59 16.71
N GLY A 137 -26.88 20.79 16.52
CA GLY A 137 -27.58 20.44 15.29
C GLY A 137 -27.10 21.17 14.04
N GLU A 138 -26.65 22.40 14.15
CA GLU A 138 -26.21 23.19 12.99
C GLU A 138 -24.78 22.84 12.52
N PHE A 139 -23.90 22.38 13.41
CA PHE A 139 -22.56 21.88 13.05
C PHE A 139 -22.55 20.40 12.66
N LEU A 140 -23.54 19.62 13.08
CA LEU A 140 -23.67 18.19 12.82
C LEU A 140 -24.33 17.87 11.47
N GLU A 141 -24.95 18.83 10.77
CA GLU A 141 -25.46 18.63 9.41
C GLU A 141 -24.36 18.51 8.35
N VAL A 142 -23.13 18.94 8.63
CA VAL A 142 -21.98 18.82 7.70
C VAL A 142 -21.29 17.44 7.76
N GLY A 143 -21.93 16.43 8.21
CA GLY A 143 -21.44 15.06 8.09
C GLY A 143 -21.51 14.31 9.41
N ARG A 144 -22.50 13.48 9.54
CA ARG A 144 -22.54 12.35 10.46
C ARG A 144 -21.39 11.39 10.10
N LEU A 145 -20.19 11.71 10.55
CA LEU A 145 -19.10 10.74 10.55
C LEU A 145 -19.38 9.80 11.70
N GLY A 146 -19.77 8.58 11.39
CA GLY A 146 -19.93 7.55 12.39
C GLY A 146 -18.61 7.24 13.09
N ALA A 147 -18.62 6.86 14.35
CA ALA A 147 -17.47 6.31 15.04
C ALA A 147 -16.92 5.13 14.21
N GLY A 148 -15.60 5.07 14.00
CA GLY A 148 -14.95 4.08 13.16
C GLY A 148 -14.91 4.44 11.67
N ASP A 149 -15.24 5.69 11.28
CA ASP A 149 -15.11 6.12 9.88
C ASP A 149 -13.62 6.25 9.47
N THR A 150 -13.32 5.87 8.25
CA THR A 150 -11.97 5.88 7.68
C THR A 150 -12.03 6.50 6.30
N GLY A 151 -11.04 7.36 5.99
CA GLY A 151 -11.02 8.06 4.71
C GLY A 151 -11.73 9.40 4.71
N VAL A 152 -11.83 10.07 5.87
CA VAL A 152 -12.32 11.44 5.94
C VAL A 152 -11.32 12.37 5.28
N GLY A 153 -11.64 12.82 4.07
CA GLY A 153 -10.81 13.77 3.35
C GLY A 153 -10.89 15.16 3.98
N THR A 154 -9.74 15.72 4.32
CA THR A 154 -9.65 17.10 4.83
C THR A 154 -8.72 17.95 3.95
N ALA A 155 -9.01 19.22 3.85
CA ALA A 155 -8.13 20.18 3.18
C ALA A 155 -6.99 20.56 4.13
N GLY A 156 -5.85 19.87 4.00
CA GLY A 156 -4.67 20.09 4.82
C GLY A 156 -4.79 19.58 6.27
N ALA A 157 -3.68 19.68 7.01
CA ALA A 157 -3.63 19.29 8.41
C ALA A 157 -4.55 20.16 9.30
N GLY A 158 -4.70 21.43 8.96
CA GLY A 158 -5.59 22.36 9.68
C GLY A 158 -7.05 21.89 9.69
N GLY A 159 -7.58 21.41 8.55
CA GLY A 159 -8.94 20.89 8.48
C GLY A 159 -9.15 19.62 9.32
N ALA A 160 -8.11 18.77 9.43
CA ALA A 160 -8.15 17.61 10.32
C ALA A 160 -8.21 18.02 11.79
N VAL A 161 -7.40 19.03 12.17
CA VAL A 161 -7.42 19.58 13.54
C VAL A 161 -8.77 20.16 13.90
N ASP A 162 -9.44 20.89 12.98
CA ASP A 162 -10.78 21.41 13.21
C ASP A 162 -11.80 20.29 13.48
N ARG A 163 -11.72 19.21 12.73
CA ARG A 163 -12.58 18.03 12.96
C ARG A 163 -12.26 17.34 14.28
N LEU A 164 -11.00 17.21 14.65
CA LEU A 164 -10.59 16.68 15.95
C LEU A 164 -11.11 17.55 17.10
N THR A 165 -11.21 18.87 16.91
CA THR A 165 -11.78 19.78 17.91
C THR A 165 -13.23 19.41 18.23
N VAL A 166 -14.03 19.09 17.21
CA VAL A 166 -15.42 18.64 17.39
C VAL A 166 -15.48 17.33 18.18
N GLU A 167 -14.57 16.36 17.88
CA GLU A 167 -14.49 15.09 18.59
C GLU A 167 -14.06 15.28 20.06
N ILE A 168 -13.09 16.16 20.31
CA ILE A 168 -12.65 16.51 21.68
C ILE A 168 -13.78 17.19 22.45
N ALA A 169 -14.48 18.15 21.84
CA ALA A 169 -15.63 18.82 22.44
C ALA A 169 -16.74 17.82 22.80
N ALA A 170 -17.08 16.91 21.89
CA ALA A 170 -18.06 15.86 22.14
C ALA A 170 -17.65 14.93 23.28
N SER A 171 -16.35 14.59 23.38
CA SER A 171 -15.82 13.81 24.50
C SER A 171 -15.91 14.56 25.82
N LEU A 172 -15.59 15.86 25.83
CA LEU A 172 -15.67 16.72 27.02
C LEU A 172 -17.10 16.95 27.50
N GLN A 173 -18.10 16.93 26.61
CA GLN A 173 -19.50 16.99 27.01
C GLN A 173 -19.92 15.77 27.85
N GLN A 174 -19.31 14.63 27.60
CA GLN A 174 -19.63 13.38 28.29
C GLN A 174 -18.87 13.24 29.61
N ARG A 175 -17.55 13.47 29.60
CA ARG A 175 -16.64 13.21 30.74
C ARG A 175 -15.35 14.02 30.64
N PRO A 176 -14.63 14.20 31.77
CA PRO A 176 -13.23 14.65 31.72
C PRO A 176 -12.43 13.81 30.71
N THR A 177 -11.62 14.47 29.91
CA THR A 177 -10.94 13.82 28.78
C THR A 177 -9.42 13.98 28.88
N VAL A 178 -8.67 12.90 28.57
CA VAL A 178 -7.23 12.91 28.38
C VAL A 178 -6.97 12.78 26.88
N VAL A 179 -6.22 13.71 26.30
CA VAL A 179 -5.75 13.65 24.93
C VAL A 179 -4.25 13.39 24.94
N CYS A 180 -3.84 12.34 24.25
CA CYS A 180 -2.44 12.01 23.97
C CYS A 180 -2.12 12.41 22.53
N TRP A 181 -1.31 13.44 22.37
CA TRP A 181 -0.81 13.90 21.08
C TRP A 181 0.48 13.14 20.73
N VAL A 182 0.50 12.42 19.62
CA VAL A 182 1.61 11.54 19.22
C VAL A 182 2.12 12.01 17.87
N PHE A 183 3.32 12.58 17.83
CA PHE A 183 3.90 13.22 16.65
C PHE A 183 5.07 12.44 16.09
N ASP A 184 5.00 12.17 14.81
CA ASP A 184 6.12 11.70 14.04
C ASP A 184 7.22 12.76 13.94
N GLN A 185 8.50 12.32 14.08
CA GLN A 185 9.67 13.17 14.01
C GLN A 185 10.28 13.26 12.61
N SER A 186 9.66 12.62 11.59
CA SER A 186 10.16 12.62 10.22
C SER A 186 10.39 14.04 9.68
N VAL A 187 11.30 14.14 8.72
CA VAL A 187 11.64 15.41 8.04
C VAL A 187 10.44 15.94 7.28
N SER A 188 9.67 15.06 6.65
CA SER A 188 8.48 15.37 5.84
C SER A 188 7.41 16.10 6.65
N LEU A 189 7.23 15.74 7.92
CA LEU A 189 6.23 16.32 8.81
C LEU A 189 6.69 17.55 9.58
N ALA A 190 7.96 17.97 9.47
CA ALA A 190 8.48 19.12 10.22
C ALA A 190 7.66 20.41 10.01
N GLY A 191 7.29 20.70 8.76
CA GLY A 191 6.45 21.87 8.43
C GLY A 191 5.01 21.73 8.93
N GLN A 192 4.44 20.55 8.83
CA GLN A 192 3.09 20.25 9.32
C GLN A 192 3.00 20.38 10.85
N ARG A 193 4.03 19.95 11.60
CA ARG A 193 4.05 20.11 13.07
C ARG A 193 3.93 21.54 13.49
N GLN A 194 4.59 22.48 12.79
CA GLN A 194 4.47 23.92 13.06
C GLN A 194 3.06 24.46 12.74
N GLU A 195 2.48 24.05 11.62
CA GLU A 195 1.10 24.39 11.25
C GLU A 195 0.11 23.88 12.29
N ILE A 196 0.25 22.62 12.71
CA ILE A 196 -0.59 21.99 13.73
C ILE A 196 -0.46 22.71 15.08
N ALA A 197 0.76 23.03 15.52
CA ALA A 197 1.00 23.74 16.77
C ALA A 197 0.29 25.10 16.78
N GLY A 198 0.43 25.89 15.71
CA GLY A 198 -0.25 27.15 15.55
C GLY A 198 -1.78 27.04 15.51
N ARG A 199 -2.30 25.95 14.92
CA ARG A 199 -3.74 25.70 14.87
C ARG A 199 -4.29 25.24 16.21
N LEU A 200 -3.57 24.34 16.91
CA LEU A 200 -3.96 23.87 18.25
C LEU A 200 -4.04 25.03 19.26
N GLY A 201 -3.17 26.02 19.18
CA GLY A 201 -3.26 27.22 20.02
C GLY A 201 -4.65 27.86 19.90
N ARG A 202 -5.16 28.06 18.69
CA ARG A 202 -6.50 28.61 18.45
C ARG A 202 -7.61 27.67 18.90
N VAL A 203 -7.47 26.37 18.63
CA VAL A 203 -8.45 25.34 19.05
C VAL A 203 -8.62 25.33 20.57
N PHE A 204 -7.53 25.40 21.30
CA PHE A 204 -7.58 25.46 22.76
C PHE A 204 -8.20 26.77 23.27
N GLU A 205 -7.99 27.90 22.58
CA GLU A 205 -8.67 29.14 22.87
C GLU A 205 -10.19 29.01 22.65
N GLU A 206 -10.60 28.40 21.54
CA GLU A 206 -11.99 28.10 21.22
C GLU A 206 -12.64 27.16 22.25
N LEU A 207 -11.94 26.05 22.60
CA LEU A 207 -12.38 25.12 23.64
C LEU A 207 -12.33 25.74 25.03
N GLY A 208 -11.40 26.62 25.34
CA GLY A 208 -11.24 27.31 26.61
C GLY A 208 -12.19 28.48 26.77
N GLY A 209 -12.49 29.22 25.70
CA GLY A 209 -13.51 30.27 25.67
C GLY A 209 -14.93 29.73 25.84
N THR A 210 -15.18 28.54 25.36
CA THR A 210 -16.44 27.79 25.53
C THR A 210 -16.40 26.81 26.72
N GLY A 211 -15.21 26.49 27.27
CA GLY A 211 -14.98 25.23 28.00
C GLY A 211 -15.17 25.28 29.51
N ARG A 212 -14.89 26.36 30.22
CA ARG A 212 -15.04 26.37 31.68
C ARG A 212 -16.48 26.64 32.15
N GLU A 213 -17.25 27.34 31.34
CA GLU A 213 -18.67 27.62 31.62
C GLU A 213 -19.62 26.71 30.83
N SER A 214 -19.20 26.18 29.66
CA SER A 214 -20.07 25.45 28.75
C SER A 214 -20.07 23.91 28.93
N HIS A 215 -18.98 23.28 29.33
CA HIS A 215 -18.90 21.80 29.36
C HIS A 215 -18.56 21.21 30.73
N GLY A 216 -18.10 21.97 31.71
CA GLY A 216 -17.93 21.54 33.09
C GLY A 216 -16.85 20.47 33.34
N HIS A 217 -16.15 19.99 32.30
CA HIS A 217 -15.18 18.90 32.39
C HIS A 217 -13.77 19.31 32.03
N GLU A 218 -12.79 18.68 32.66
CA GLU A 218 -11.36 18.95 32.55
C GLU A 218 -10.76 18.27 31.31
N LEU A 219 -9.96 19.03 30.54
CA LEU A 219 -9.12 18.53 29.44
C LEU A 219 -7.67 18.41 29.90
N LEU A 220 -7.12 17.21 29.86
CA LEU A 220 -5.71 16.93 30.14
C LEU A 220 -4.97 16.56 28.86
N ASN A 221 -3.76 17.07 28.69
CA ASN A 221 -2.93 16.83 27.51
C ASN A 221 -1.61 16.16 27.90
N LEU A 222 -1.20 15.18 27.09
CA LEU A 222 0.10 14.56 27.06
C LEU A 222 0.66 14.68 25.65
N VAL A 223 1.99 14.79 25.49
CA VAL A 223 2.66 14.90 24.19
C VAL A 223 3.77 13.87 24.10
N PHE A 224 3.76 13.13 23.01
CA PHE A 224 4.77 12.14 22.65
C PHE A 224 5.33 12.47 21.27
N ALA A 225 6.62 12.24 21.10
CA ALA A 225 7.28 12.29 19.81
C ALA A 225 7.90 10.91 19.51
N TYR A 226 7.91 10.51 18.26
CA TYR A 226 8.50 9.23 17.86
C TYR A 226 9.20 9.31 16.51
N GLY A 227 10.20 8.53 16.36
CA GLY A 227 10.94 8.13 15.19
C GLY A 227 11.39 6.70 15.48
N GLN A 228 12.70 6.44 15.48
CA GLN A 228 13.24 5.15 15.93
C GLN A 228 12.92 4.86 17.40
N LYS A 229 12.77 5.88 18.22
CA LYS A 229 12.45 5.79 19.65
C LYS A 229 11.23 6.63 19.97
N VAL A 230 10.45 6.19 20.95
CA VAL A 230 9.34 6.97 21.49
C VAL A 230 9.88 7.83 22.64
N THR A 231 9.63 9.14 22.57
CA THR A 231 10.04 10.12 23.56
C THR A 231 8.81 10.83 24.13
N PRO A 232 8.47 10.64 25.40
CA PRO A 232 7.48 11.46 26.06
C PRO A 232 8.00 12.89 26.19
N VAL A 233 7.34 13.87 25.56
CA VAL A 233 7.72 15.30 25.61
C VAL A 233 7.05 15.96 26.80
N ILE A 234 5.74 15.67 27.01
CA ILE A 234 5.02 16.05 28.23
C ILE A 234 4.61 14.76 28.93
N THR A 235 5.25 14.48 30.07
CA THR A 235 5.05 13.26 30.87
C THR A 235 3.96 13.40 31.93
N GLU A 236 3.79 14.61 32.47
CA GLU A 236 2.74 14.92 33.46
C GLU A 236 1.57 15.62 32.77
N PRO A 237 0.32 15.16 32.97
CA PRO A 237 -0.83 15.72 32.29
C PRO A 237 -1.01 17.20 32.62
N THR A 238 -1.21 18.04 31.60
CA THR A 238 -1.40 19.49 31.75
C THR A 238 -2.72 19.94 31.15
N GLN A 239 -3.34 20.95 31.78
CA GLN A 239 -4.50 21.68 31.24
C GLN A 239 -4.06 22.92 30.45
N GLU A 240 -2.81 23.33 30.62
CA GLU A 240 -2.29 24.55 30.03
C GLU A 240 -1.94 24.34 28.54
N THR A 241 -2.43 25.24 27.70
CA THR A 241 -2.23 25.20 26.25
C THR A 241 -0.80 25.57 25.84
N ALA A 242 -0.25 26.61 26.45
CA ALA A 242 1.05 27.14 26.04
C ALA A 242 2.18 26.11 26.15
N PRO A 243 2.30 25.30 27.24
CA PRO A 243 3.26 24.22 27.29
C PRO A 243 3.08 23.14 26.21
N VAL A 244 1.81 22.85 25.82
CA VAL A 244 1.53 21.85 24.77
C VAL A 244 2.03 22.35 23.41
N VAL A 245 1.71 23.59 23.04
CA VAL A 245 2.17 24.22 21.80
C VAL A 245 3.70 24.27 21.76
N ALA A 246 4.33 24.78 22.83
CA ALA A 246 5.79 24.86 22.93
C ALA A 246 6.46 23.46 22.85
N ALA A 247 5.84 22.45 23.45
CA ALA A 247 6.33 21.07 23.36
C ALA A 247 6.32 20.57 21.92
N ILE A 248 5.25 20.80 21.17
CA ILE A 248 5.13 20.38 19.77
C ILE A 248 6.15 21.09 18.89
N GLU A 249 6.31 22.40 19.07
CA GLU A 249 7.30 23.21 18.34
C GLU A 249 8.76 22.78 18.63
N SER A 250 9.02 22.26 19.81
CA SER A 250 10.34 21.82 20.24
C SER A 250 10.72 20.40 19.77
N ILE A 251 9.83 19.65 19.15
CA ILE A 251 10.09 18.28 18.69
C ILE A 251 11.21 18.29 17.64
N PRO A 252 12.35 17.62 17.90
CA PRO A 252 13.45 17.56 16.96
C PRO A 252 13.08 16.69 15.76
N VAL A 253 13.77 16.91 14.63
CA VAL A 253 13.66 16.06 13.45
C VAL A 253 14.51 14.80 13.64
N ASP A 254 13.99 13.63 13.32
CA ASP A 254 14.73 12.37 13.20
C ASP A 254 15.02 12.08 11.71
N GLU A 255 16.29 12.00 11.34
CA GLU A 255 16.74 11.72 9.97
C GLU A 255 16.98 10.23 9.71
N LEU A 256 16.67 9.35 10.67
CA LEU A 256 16.97 7.91 10.56
C LEU A 256 15.96 7.16 9.68
N GLY A 257 14.76 7.74 9.45
CA GLY A 257 13.72 7.17 8.61
C GLY A 257 13.18 5.83 9.15
N VAL A 258 13.08 5.71 10.46
CA VAL A 258 12.43 4.58 11.15
C VAL A 258 11.33 5.13 12.02
N GLU A 259 10.11 4.64 11.80
CA GLU A 259 8.91 5.16 12.46
C GLU A 259 8.21 4.06 13.26
N MET A 260 8.29 4.16 14.58
CA MET A 260 7.68 3.20 15.52
C MET A 260 6.29 3.68 15.94
N THR A 261 5.38 3.81 14.99
CA THR A 261 4.05 4.43 15.14
C THR A 261 3.15 3.65 16.11
N PHE A 262 3.06 2.33 15.96
CA PHE A 262 2.22 1.50 16.83
C PHE A 262 2.76 1.39 18.23
N THR A 263 4.09 1.33 18.38
CA THR A 263 4.77 1.39 19.68
C THR A 263 4.49 2.71 20.37
N ALA A 264 4.53 3.83 19.65
CA ALA A 264 4.22 5.15 20.22
C ALA A 264 2.78 5.25 20.71
N ILE A 265 1.82 4.74 19.93
CA ILE A 265 0.41 4.67 20.34
C ILE A 265 0.23 3.78 21.58
N ALA A 266 0.94 2.63 21.65
CA ALA A 266 0.90 1.73 22.81
C ALA A 266 1.46 2.39 24.08
N GLU A 267 2.60 3.11 23.99
CA GLU A 267 3.16 3.85 25.12
C GLU A 267 2.25 5.01 25.58
N ALA A 268 1.66 5.74 24.64
CA ALA A 268 0.67 6.77 24.95
C ALA A 268 -0.54 6.16 25.67
N ALA A 269 -1.06 5.02 25.19
CA ALA A 269 -2.15 4.30 25.81
C ALA A 269 -1.82 3.82 27.23
N LYS A 270 -0.62 3.29 27.44
CA LYS A 270 -0.11 2.86 28.76
C LYS A 270 -0.04 4.02 29.74
N LYS A 271 0.50 5.18 29.32
CA LYS A 271 0.55 6.40 30.16
C LYS A 271 -0.85 6.93 30.45
N ALA A 272 -1.74 6.98 29.46
CA ALA A 272 -3.12 7.43 29.64
C ALA A 272 -3.89 6.54 30.63
N LYS A 273 -3.64 5.23 30.61
CA LYS A 273 -4.21 4.30 31.61
C LYS A 273 -3.81 4.67 33.02
N GLN A 274 -2.53 5.01 33.26
CA GLN A 274 -2.05 5.43 34.57
C GLN A 274 -2.75 6.72 35.05
N VAL A 275 -2.91 7.70 34.16
CA VAL A 275 -3.62 8.96 34.44
C VAL A 275 -5.11 8.69 34.75
N ARG A 276 -5.74 7.75 34.05
CA ARG A 276 -7.15 7.40 34.29
C ARG A 276 -7.39 6.75 35.67
N VAL A 277 -6.45 5.92 36.14
CA VAL A 277 -6.58 5.22 37.43
C VAL A 277 -6.39 6.20 38.61
N SER A 278 -5.55 7.22 38.45
CA SER A 278 -5.24 8.19 39.51
C SER A 278 -6.40 9.16 39.83
N SER A 279 -7.38 9.32 38.94
CA SER A 279 -8.52 10.22 39.14
C SER A 279 -9.70 9.76 38.29
N ALA A 280 -10.93 9.97 38.75
CA ALA A 280 -12.23 9.63 38.16
C ALA A 280 -12.27 9.09 36.69
N LYS A 281 -13.37 8.45 36.31
CA LYS A 281 -13.62 7.90 34.96
C LYS A 281 -13.42 8.97 33.86
N ARG A 282 -12.27 8.95 33.17
CA ARG A 282 -11.92 9.88 32.08
C ARG A 282 -12.01 9.20 30.73
N ASN A 283 -12.49 9.89 29.72
CA ASN A 283 -12.32 9.45 28.33
C ASN A 283 -10.84 9.61 27.93
N VAL A 284 -10.37 8.73 27.03
CA VAL A 284 -9.02 8.80 26.49
C VAL A 284 -9.10 8.86 24.97
N MET A 285 -8.45 9.84 24.40
CA MET A 285 -8.26 10.01 22.96
C MET A 285 -6.76 10.01 22.66
N ILE A 286 -6.33 9.17 21.74
CA ILE A 286 -4.95 9.13 21.27
C ILE A 286 -4.99 9.64 19.83
N ILE A 287 -4.24 10.69 19.53
CA ILE A 287 -4.24 11.36 18.24
C ILE A 287 -2.82 11.28 17.68
N ALA A 288 -2.62 10.44 16.68
CA ALA A 288 -1.33 10.25 16.02
C ALA A 288 -1.28 11.02 14.70
N PHE A 289 -0.13 11.63 14.43
CA PHE A 289 0.19 12.32 13.18
C PHE A 289 1.34 11.57 12.50
N THR A 290 1.11 11.11 11.27
CA THR A 290 2.08 10.33 10.49
C THR A 290 1.81 10.46 9.00
N ASP A 291 2.83 10.32 8.16
CA ASP A 291 2.69 10.25 6.70
C ASP A 291 3.16 8.91 6.11
N GLU A 292 3.46 7.93 6.97
CA GLU A 292 3.81 6.56 6.60
C GLU A 292 2.97 5.52 7.37
N VAL A 293 3.12 4.25 7.00
CA VAL A 293 2.39 3.14 7.67
C VAL A 293 2.97 2.77 9.03
N GLY A 294 4.21 3.17 9.31
CA GLY A 294 5.01 2.74 10.46
C GLY A 294 5.73 1.41 10.25
N ASN A 295 7.00 1.37 10.66
CA ASN A 295 7.85 0.17 10.49
C ASN A 295 7.46 -1.00 11.42
N ASP A 296 6.62 -0.74 12.41
CA ASP A 296 6.16 -1.68 13.42
C ASP A 296 4.68 -2.09 13.25
N GLN A 297 4.17 -2.06 12.01
CA GLN A 297 2.77 -2.41 11.68
C GLN A 297 2.35 -3.83 12.09
N GLN A 298 3.29 -4.75 12.35
CA GLN A 298 3.01 -6.09 12.86
C GLN A 298 2.32 -6.06 14.26
N TYR A 299 2.45 -4.96 15.00
CA TYR A 299 1.80 -4.78 16.29
C TYR A 299 0.39 -4.16 16.22
N ALA A 300 -0.08 -3.80 15.02
CA ALA A 300 -1.36 -3.13 14.82
C ALA A 300 -2.54 -3.82 15.52
N ASP A 301 -2.66 -5.14 15.36
CA ASP A 301 -3.76 -5.93 15.95
C ASP A 301 -3.70 -5.97 17.48
N GLN A 302 -2.49 -6.05 18.04
CA GLN A 302 -2.28 -6.06 19.49
C GLN A 302 -2.63 -4.69 20.10
N VAL A 303 -2.17 -3.62 19.48
CA VAL A 303 -2.45 -2.25 19.91
C VAL A 303 -3.94 -1.94 19.80
N ALA A 304 -4.59 -2.34 18.69
CA ALA A 304 -6.03 -2.17 18.50
C ALA A 304 -6.82 -2.92 19.59
N ALA A 305 -6.48 -4.17 19.87
CA ALA A 305 -7.11 -4.96 20.92
C ALA A 305 -6.93 -4.32 22.30
N TYR A 306 -5.72 -3.85 22.62
CA TYR A 306 -5.45 -3.17 23.89
C TYR A 306 -6.26 -1.87 24.01
N CYS A 307 -6.21 -0.97 23.02
CA CYS A 307 -6.96 0.28 23.06
C CYS A 307 -8.46 0.04 23.16
N ARG A 308 -8.99 -0.93 22.41
CA ARG A 308 -10.41 -1.31 22.46
C ARG A 308 -10.82 -1.81 23.86
N THR A 309 -10.04 -2.72 24.44
CA THR A 309 -10.35 -3.26 25.78
C THR A 309 -10.24 -2.21 26.89
N GLN A 310 -9.39 -1.21 26.69
CA GLN A 310 -9.28 -0.06 27.59
C GLN A 310 -10.24 1.08 27.23
N ALA A 311 -11.14 0.91 26.25
CA ALA A 311 -12.04 1.96 25.77
C ALA A 311 -11.30 3.29 25.47
N MET A 312 -10.19 3.20 24.73
CA MET A 312 -9.39 4.32 24.25
C MET A 312 -9.60 4.46 22.75
N ARG A 313 -10.05 5.62 22.30
CA ARG A 313 -10.24 5.91 20.88
C ARG A 313 -8.93 6.38 20.27
N VAL A 314 -8.57 5.82 19.12
CA VAL A 314 -7.36 6.21 18.38
C VAL A 314 -7.77 6.93 17.11
N TYR A 315 -7.28 8.14 16.96
CA TYR A 315 -7.43 8.98 15.78
C TYR A 315 -6.08 9.09 15.09
N VAL A 316 -6.08 9.04 13.77
CA VAL A 316 -4.86 9.24 13.00
C VAL A 316 -5.10 10.35 11.98
N VAL A 317 -4.19 11.31 11.95
CA VAL A 317 -4.08 12.33 10.89
C VAL A 317 -2.91 11.91 10.01
N GLY A 318 -3.22 11.44 8.82
CA GLY A 318 -2.23 10.87 7.93
C GLY A 318 -2.58 11.08 6.46
N VAL A 319 -1.71 10.57 5.58
CA VAL A 319 -1.89 10.67 4.14
C VAL A 319 -2.77 9.55 3.59
N PRO A 320 -3.45 9.76 2.46
CA PRO A 320 -4.15 8.68 1.80
C PRO A 320 -3.17 7.64 1.25
N ALA A 321 -3.51 6.36 1.38
CA ALA A 321 -2.77 5.28 0.74
C ALA A 321 -2.88 5.38 -0.79
N PRO A 322 -1.81 5.09 -1.54
CA PRO A 322 -1.88 4.97 -2.98
C PRO A 322 -2.71 3.74 -3.35
N PHE A 323 -3.65 3.89 -4.29
CA PHE A 323 -4.62 2.87 -4.67
C PHE A 323 -3.96 1.56 -5.12
N GLY A 324 -4.14 0.50 -4.35
CA GLY A 324 -3.59 -0.83 -4.59
C GLY A 324 -2.06 -0.88 -4.65
N MET A 325 -1.37 0.09 -4.07
CA MET A 325 0.08 0.20 -4.06
C MET A 325 0.61 0.28 -2.63
N ARG A 326 1.79 -0.30 -2.39
CA ARG A 326 2.50 -0.20 -1.12
C ARG A 326 3.27 1.11 -1.03
N ASP A 327 4.05 1.39 -2.07
CA ASP A 327 5.01 2.47 -2.08
C ASP A 327 4.52 3.62 -2.97
N VAL A 328 4.86 4.84 -2.59
CA VAL A 328 4.65 6.05 -3.37
C VAL A 328 5.91 6.90 -3.36
N ARG A 329 6.02 7.82 -4.32
CA ARG A 329 7.12 8.78 -4.37
C ARG A 329 6.68 10.10 -3.74
N ILE A 330 7.47 10.59 -2.77
CA ILE A 330 7.30 11.91 -2.16
C ILE A 330 8.26 12.88 -2.82
N LYS A 331 7.76 14.07 -3.19
CA LYS A 331 8.55 15.16 -3.73
C LYS A 331 9.31 15.84 -2.60
N PHE A 332 10.60 15.60 -2.53
CA PHE A 332 11.50 16.20 -1.55
C PHE A 332 12.26 17.37 -2.17
N LYS A 333 12.15 18.54 -1.57
CA LYS A 333 12.94 19.71 -1.89
C LYS A 333 13.96 19.97 -0.79
N GLU A 334 15.23 19.94 -1.15
CA GLU A 334 16.31 20.16 -0.20
C GLU A 334 16.34 21.61 0.31
N PHE A 335 16.47 21.77 1.61
CA PHE A 335 16.56 23.08 2.26
C PHE A 335 17.88 23.29 3.02
N ASP A 336 18.70 22.24 3.21
CA ASP A 336 20.00 22.35 3.84
C ASP A 336 21.04 22.84 2.81
N PRO A 337 21.69 24.01 3.04
CA PRO A 337 22.70 24.56 2.11
C PRO A 337 23.91 23.66 1.83
N LYS A 338 24.13 22.61 2.63
CA LYS A 338 25.22 21.64 2.41
C LYS A 338 24.99 20.77 1.20
N TYR A 339 23.75 20.53 0.83
CA TYR A 339 23.36 19.65 -0.26
C TYR A 339 22.99 20.44 -1.51
N ALA A 340 22.86 19.72 -2.64
CA ALA A 340 22.39 20.31 -3.88
C ALA A 340 20.90 20.69 -3.75
N ASP A 341 20.53 21.88 -4.25
CA ASP A 341 19.16 22.39 -4.30
C ASP A 341 18.39 21.73 -5.46
N ASP A 342 18.36 20.41 -5.47
CA ASP A 342 17.67 19.61 -6.49
C ASP A 342 16.38 19.01 -5.90
N VAL A 343 15.31 19.03 -6.68
CA VAL A 343 14.11 18.25 -6.35
C VAL A 343 14.43 16.77 -6.52
N GLN A 344 14.21 16.02 -5.47
CA GLN A 344 14.35 14.57 -5.45
C GLN A 344 12.99 13.91 -5.18
N TRP A 345 12.87 12.63 -5.51
CA TRP A 345 11.67 11.84 -5.25
C TRP A 345 12.06 10.63 -4.39
N ALA A 346 11.75 10.70 -3.12
CA ALA A 346 11.94 9.59 -2.20
C ALA A 346 10.83 8.56 -2.35
N VAL A 347 11.15 7.30 -2.11
CA VAL A 347 10.16 6.21 -2.09
C VAL A 347 9.85 5.92 -0.64
N VAL A 348 8.56 5.99 -0.29
CA VAL A 348 8.06 5.75 1.06
C VAL A 348 6.89 4.79 1.05
N GLU A 349 6.68 4.07 2.14
CA GLU A 349 5.58 3.15 2.32
C GLU A 349 4.36 3.87 2.91
N GLN A 350 3.33 4.08 2.07
CA GLN A 350 2.07 4.73 2.46
C GLN A 350 0.83 3.85 2.25
N GLY A 351 1.02 2.59 1.89
CA GLY A 351 -0.09 1.67 1.59
C GLY A 351 0.28 0.23 1.88
N PRO A 352 -0.54 -0.68 1.39
CA PRO A 352 -1.82 -0.46 0.71
C PRO A 352 -2.98 -0.14 1.68
N GLU A 353 -4.12 0.26 1.11
CA GLU A 353 -5.36 0.51 1.84
C GLU A 353 -6.09 -0.79 2.27
N THR A 354 -5.66 -1.95 1.76
CA THR A 354 -6.24 -3.27 2.02
C THR A 354 -5.24 -4.25 2.59
N LEU A 355 -5.72 -5.25 3.36
CA LEU A 355 -4.86 -6.29 3.92
C LEU A 355 -4.19 -7.15 2.83
N TYR A 356 -4.94 -7.54 1.82
CA TYR A 356 -4.47 -8.29 0.67
C TYR A 356 -4.52 -7.42 -0.58
N PRO A 357 -3.62 -7.61 -1.55
CA PRO A 357 -3.69 -6.89 -2.80
C PRO A 357 -4.99 -7.24 -3.54
N GLU A 358 -5.76 -6.22 -3.89
CA GLU A 358 -7.03 -6.34 -4.62
C GLU A 358 -6.94 -5.74 -6.03
N MET A 359 -5.79 -5.20 -6.40
CA MET A 359 -5.57 -4.61 -7.70
C MET A 359 -4.59 -5.43 -8.52
N VAL A 360 -5.05 -5.94 -9.66
CA VAL A 360 -4.18 -6.57 -10.65
C VAL A 360 -3.42 -5.50 -11.41
N ARG A 361 -2.11 -5.45 -11.20
CA ARG A 361 -1.22 -4.50 -11.87
C ARG A 361 -0.83 -5.02 -13.23
N VAL A 362 -1.27 -4.33 -14.24
CA VAL A 362 -0.87 -4.56 -15.62
C VAL A 362 -0.17 -3.29 -16.08
N ARG A 363 1.16 -3.29 -16.09
CA ARG A 363 1.91 -2.15 -16.62
C ARG A 363 1.62 -2.01 -18.10
N SER A 364 1.04 -0.90 -18.49
CA SER A 364 0.81 -0.56 -19.88
C SER A 364 1.72 0.61 -20.29
N GLY A 365 2.81 0.30 -20.99
CA GLY A 365 3.66 1.33 -21.59
C GLY A 365 4.75 1.92 -20.67
N ARG A 366 5.26 3.10 -21.04
CA ARG A 366 6.38 3.78 -20.38
C ARG A 366 6.11 4.22 -18.94
N ASP A 367 4.86 4.53 -18.62
CA ASP A 367 4.54 5.31 -17.43
C ASP A 367 3.98 4.47 -16.28
N GLY A 368 3.72 3.17 -16.51
CA GLY A 368 3.08 2.33 -15.50
C GLY A 368 1.68 2.85 -15.13
N ASP A 369 1.13 2.35 -14.03
CA ASP A 369 -0.07 2.95 -13.45
C ASP A 369 0.34 4.19 -12.63
N GLU A 370 -0.25 5.36 -12.93
CA GLU A 370 -0.02 6.57 -12.14
C GLU A 370 -0.50 6.35 -10.71
N PRO A 371 0.23 6.84 -9.69
CA PRO A 371 -0.24 6.77 -8.32
C PRO A 371 -1.47 7.68 -8.15
N ILE A 372 -2.57 7.09 -7.70
CA ILE A 372 -3.83 7.76 -7.45
C ILE A 372 -4.26 7.52 -6.01
N ASP A 373 -5.03 8.43 -5.44
CA ASP A 373 -5.60 8.32 -4.10
C ASP A 373 -6.57 7.14 -4.03
N SER A 374 -6.44 6.29 -3.02
CA SER A 374 -7.41 5.23 -2.73
C SER A 374 -8.70 5.75 -2.08
N GLY A 375 -8.68 6.98 -1.55
CA GLY A 375 -9.73 7.54 -0.71
C GLY A 375 -9.62 7.13 0.77
N PHE A 376 -8.69 6.25 1.13
CA PHE A 376 -8.53 5.68 2.46
C PHE A 376 -7.08 5.76 2.92
N GLY A 377 -6.85 5.67 4.22
CA GLY A 377 -5.51 5.53 4.78
C GLY A 377 -4.95 4.11 4.64
N PRO A 378 -3.68 3.90 5.03
CA PRO A 378 -3.07 2.58 5.09
C PRO A 378 -3.90 1.61 5.93
N PHE A 379 -3.95 0.34 5.52
CA PHE A 379 -4.82 -0.66 6.15
C PHE A 379 -4.63 -0.77 7.66
N SER A 380 -3.41 -0.90 8.14
CA SER A 380 -3.12 -1.13 9.56
C SER A 380 -3.59 0.02 10.45
N LEU A 381 -3.33 1.27 10.03
CA LEU A 381 -3.73 2.47 10.75
C LEU A 381 -5.25 2.72 10.67
N SER A 382 -5.84 2.53 9.48
CA SER A 382 -7.28 2.66 9.28
C SER A 382 -8.06 1.62 10.08
N LYS A 383 -7.57 0.37 10.12
CA LYS A 383 -8.15 -0.70 10.93
C LYS A 383 -8.07 -0.38 12.43
N LEU A 384 -6.92 0.14 12.90
CA LEU A 384 -6.76 0.57 14.28
C LEU A 384 -7.81 1.62 14.67
N CYS A 385 -8.00 2.64 13.83
CA CYS A 385 -9.03 3.65 14.06
C CYS A 385 -10.44 3.04 14.06
N ALA A 386 -10.76 2.18 13.08
CA ALA A 386 -12.06 1.53 12.97
C ALA A 386 -12.39 0.66 14.19
N GLU A 387 -11.43 -0.17 14.65
CA GLU A 387 -11.63 -1.07 15.78
C GLU A 387 -11.74 -0.36 17.13
N THR A 388 -11.14 0.83 17.26
CA THR A 388 -11.15 1.62 18.51
C THR A 388 -12.26 2.67 18.54
N GLY A 389 -13.03 2.80 17.46
CA GLY A 389 -14.10 3.80 17.33
C GLY A 389 -13.58 5.23 17.15
N GLY A 390 -12.34 5.40 16.68
CA GLY A 390 -11.78 6.68 16.25
C GLY A 390 -11.95 6.90 14.75
N ILE A 391 -11.17 7.84 14.17
CA ILE A 391 -11.28 8.25 12.78
C ILE A 391 -9.88 8.34 12.15
N TYR A 392 -9.74 7.89 10.91
CA TYR A 392 -8.57 8.16 10.07
C TYR A 392 -8.87 9.36 9.16
N PHE A 393 -8.13 10.44 9.33
CA PHE A 393 -8.21 11.65 8.50
C PHE A 393 -7.17 11.58 7.37
N CYS A 394 -7.64 11.52 6.12
CA CYS A 394 -6.79 11.56 4.95
C CYS A 394 -6.44 13.01 4.59
N VAL A 395 -5.20 13.39 4.81
CA VAL A 395 -4.68 14.74 4.55
C VAL A 395 -3.71 14.70 3.38
N HIS A 396 -3.90 15.55 2.39
CA HIS A 396 -2.96 15.72 1.28
C HIS A 396 -2.96 17.16 0.80
N ALA A 397 -1.77 17.75 0.61
CA ALA A 397 -1.61 19.15 0.23
C ALA A 397 -2.27 19.52 -1.12
N ASN A 398 -2.31 18.57 -2.06
CA ASN A 398 -2.90 18.75 -3.38
C ASN A 398 -4.32 18.17 -3.52
N ARG A 399 -4.98 17.77 -2.41
CA ARG A 399 -6.27 17.10 -2.48
C ARG A 399 -7.37 18.03 -3.00
N GLN A 400 -7.79 17.77 -4.23
CA GLN A 400 -8.92 18.38 -4.88
C GLN A 400 -9.65 17.30 -5.69
N ALA A 401 -10.89 17.00 -5.33
CA ALA A 401 -11.67 15.96 -5.98
C ALA A 401 -11.89 16.27 -7.48
N GLY A 402 -11.68 15.25 -8.34
CA GLY A 402 -11.90 15.34 -9.78
C GLY A 402 -10.81 16.06 -10.58
N GLY A 403 -9.75 16.54 -9.93
CA GLY A 403 -8.59 17.15 -10.59
C GLY A 403 -7.44 16.20 -10.84
N ARG A 404 -6.65 16.45 -11.89
CA ARG A 404 -5.35 15.80 -12.11
C ARG A 404 -4.23 16.75 -11.72
N VAL A 405 -3.32 16.28 -10.90
CA VAL A 405 -2.13 17.05 -10.46
C VAL A 405 -0.94 16.68 -11.34
N GLY A 406 -0.29 17.69 -11.95
CA GLY A 406 0.95 17.51 -12.70
C GLY A 406 2.18 17.38 -11.80
N ASP A 407 3.31 16.83 -12.31
CA ASP A 407 4.56 16.69 -11.52
C ASP A 407 5.06 18.02 -10.95
N GLY A 408 4.92 19.12 -11.72
CA GLY A 408 5.32 20.46 -11.30
C GLY A 408 4.38 21.07 -10.25
N GLU A 409 3.16 20.57 -10.15
CA GLU A 409 2.11 21.09 -9.26
C GLU A 409 2.05 20.33 -7.93
N VAL A 410 2.72 19.19 -7.82
CA VAL A 410 2.81 18.47 -6.55
C VAL A 410 3.53 19.34 -5.54
N ALA A 411 2.90 19.57 -4.40
CA ALA A 411 3.48 20.36 -3.32
C ALA A 411 4.78 19.73 -2.82
N ASP A 412 5.68 20.55 -2.32
CA ASP A 412 6.89 20.07 -1.69
C ASP A 412 6.53 19.23 -0.45
N MET A 413 7.25 18.15 -0.20
CA MET A 413 7.02 17.18 0.87
C MET A 413 5.67 16.44 0.79
N ALA A 414 5.05 16.40 -0.40
CA ALA A 414 3.80 15.68 -0.62
C ALA A 414 4.02 14.45 -1.51
N SER A 415 3.17 13.45 -1.31
CA SER A 415 3.16 12.26 -2.15
C SER A 415 2.76 12.59 -3.60
N GLY A 416 3.30 11.82 -4.55
CA GLY A 416 3.05 11.97 -5.98
C GLY A 416 1.69 11.46 -6.45
N LEU A 417 0.67 11.46 -5.59
CA LEU A 417 -0.70 11.08 -5.96
C LEU A 417 -1.26 12.05 -7.00
N ARG A 418 -1.91 11.51 -8.04
CA ARG A 418 -2.32 12.29 -9.22
C ARG A 418 -3.79 12.63 -9.26
N TYR A 419 -4.63 11.77 -8.71
CA TYR A 419 -6.07 11.91 -8.74
C TYR A 419 -6.64 11.76 -7.34
N PHE A 420 -7.62 12.57 -7.02
CA PHE A 420 -8.32 12.57 -5.74
C PHE A 420 -9.82 12.42 -5.99
N PHE A 421 -10.49 11.68 -5.12
CA PHE A 421 -11.90 11.34 -5.26
C PHE A 421 -12.72 11.94 -4.12
N ASP A 422 -14.02 12.10 -4.38
CA ASP A 422 -14.97 12.57 -3.38
C ASP A 422 -15.09 11.54 -2.24
N PRO A 423 -14.82 11.90 -0.99
CA PRO A 423 -14.95 11.01 0.16
C PRO A 423 -16.36 10.42 0.31
N GLU A 424 -17.42 11.17 -0.03
CA GLU A 424 -18.79 10.67 0.05
C GLU A 424 -19.04 9.53 -0.94
N VAL A 425 -18.52 9.65 -2.17
CA VAL A 425 -18.58 8.59 -3.17
C VAL A 425 -17.78 7.38 -2.70
N MET A 426 -16.56 7.62 -2.17
CA MET A 426 -15.64 6.55 -1.76
C MET A 426 -16.12 5.78 -0.53
N ARG A 427 -17.00 6.36 0.31
CA ARG A 427 -17.53 5.69 1.50
C ARG A 427 -18.15 4.32 1.19
N ALA A 428 -18.82 4.17 0.03
CA ALA A 428 -19.41 2.91 -0.42
C ALA A 428 -18.39 1.85 -0.86
N TYR A 429 -17.11 2.23 -0.93
CA TYR A 429 -15.99 1.37 -1.37
C TYR A 429 -14.97 1.15 -0.26
N ARG A 430 -15.36 1.37 0.98
CA ARG A 430 -14.48 1.19 2.15
C ARG A 430 -13.92 -0.24 2.19
N PRO A 431 -12.61 -0.41 2.45
CA PRO A 431 -12.03 -1.73 2.66
C PRO A 431 -12.62 -2.46 3.87
N ASP A 432 -12.55 -3.79 3.86
CA ASP A 432 -12.98 -4.62 4.97
C ASP A 432 -11.90 -4.62 6.07
N TYR A 433 -12.09 -3.82 7.12
CA TYR A 433 -11.17 -3.75 8.26
C TYR A 433 -11.41 -4.90 9.25
N GLN A 434 -11.33 -6.13 8.74
CA GLN A 434 -11.51 -7.36 9.49
C GLN A 434 -10.18 -8.04 9.79
N SER A 435 -10.20 -9.04 10.68
CA SER A 435 -9.03 -9.90 10.90
C SER A 435 -8.71 -10.74 9.65
N ALA A 436 -7.45 -11.14 9.49
CA ALA A 436 -7.02 -11.97 8.36
C ALA A 436 -7.89 -13.24 8.21
N ALA A 437 -8.22 -13.91 9.32
CA ALA A 437 -9.05 -15.10 9.30
C ALA A 437 -10.46 -14.86 8.74
N LYS A 438 -11.08 -13.71 9.08
CA LYS A 438 -12.40 -13.34 8.54
C LYS A 438 -12.32 -12.98 7.05
N ILE A 439 -11.27 -12.28 6.63
CA ILE A 439 -11.06 -11.97 5.20
C ILE A 439 -10.83 -13.26 4.42
N ASP A 440 -10.06 -14.21 4.95
CA ASP A 440 -9.86 -15.52 4.32
C ASP A 440 -11.17 -16.30 4.18
N GLN A 441 -12.05 -16.26 5.19
CA GLN A 441 -13.40 -16.84 5.09
C GLN A 441 -14.24 -16.16 4.02
N LEU A 442 -14.19 -14.82 3.92
CA LEU A 442 -14.88 -14.06 2.88
C LEU A 442 -14.38 -14.49 1.48
N LEU A 443 -13.07 -14.56 1.29
CA LEU A 443 -12.47 -15.01 0.03
C LEU A 443 -12.84 -16.46 -0.31
N ALA A 444 -12.90 -17.34 0.68
CA ALA A 444 -13.31 -18.72 0.48
C ALA A 444 -14.79 -18.86 0.07
N SER A 445 -15.63 -17.90 0.43
CA SER A 445 -17.07 -17.92 0.13
C SER A 445 -17.41 -17.54 -1.32
N ASN A 446 -16.51 -16.82 -2.02
CA ASN A 446 -16.76 -16.31 -3.36
C ASN A 446 -15.51 -16.41 -4.25
N ARG A 447 -15.62 -17.17 -5.36
CA ARG A 447 -14.51 -17.40 -6.30
C ARG A 447 -14.07 -16.15 -7.03
N ALA A 448 -14.94 -15.15 -7.25
CA ALA A 448 -14.55 -13.91 -7.90
C ALA A 448 -13.62 -13.09 -6.99
N MET A 449 -13.97 -12.93 -5.72
CA MET A 449 -13.13 -12.24 -4.74
C MET A 449 -11.78 -12.96 -4.57
N LYS A 450 -11.82 -14.30 -4.39
CA LYS A 450 -10.60 -15.09 -4.24
C LYS A 450 -9.70 -14.99 -5.46
N SER A 451 -10.24 -15.15 -6.68
CA SER A 451 -9.46 -15.10 -7.91
C SER A 451 -8.87 -13.70 -8.16
N LEU A 452 -9.55 -12.62 -7.74
CA LEU A 452 -9.00 -11.27 -7.80
C LEU A 452 -7.75 -11.14 -6.93
N VAL A 453 -7.82 -11.59 -5.67
CA VAL A 453 -6.66 -11.54 -4.76
C VAL A 453 -5.54 -12.46 -5.25
N ASP A 454 -5.84 -13.67 -5.71
CA ASP A 454 -4.86 -14.61 -6.23
C ASP A 454 -4.16 -14.04 -7.48
N ALA A 455 -4.90 -13.40 -8.38
CA ALA A 455 -4.33 -12.72 -9.54
C ALA A 455 -3.48 -11.50 -9.16
N ALA A 456 -3.91 -10.72 -8.17
CA ALA A 456 -3.17 -9.56 -7.69
C ALA A 456 -1.86 -9.95 -6.96
N ARG A 457 -1.84 -11.11 -6.29
CA ARG A 457 -0.63 -11.69 -5.68
C ARG A 457 0.32 -12.29 -6.70
N SER A 458 -0.15 -12.66 -7.89
CA SER A 458 0.72 -13.20 -8.92
C SER A 458 1.72 -12.15 -9.40
N ALA A 459 2.88 -12.60 -9.89
CA ALA A 459 3.95 -11.71 -10.31
C ALA A 459 3.43 -10.62 -11.27
N GLU A 460 3.85 -9.39 -11.03
CA GLU A 460 3.53 -8.23 -11.86
C GLU A 460 3.83 -8.54 -13.34
N VAL A 461 2.80 -8.55 -14.17
CA VAL A 461 2.97 -8.70 -15.61
C VAL A 461 3.45 -7.37 -16.13
N ALA A 462 4.74 -7.28 -16.40
CA ALA A 462 5.26 -6.15 -17.15
C ALA A 462 4.59 -6.17 -18.53
N ALA A 463 3.86 -5.12 -18.86
CA ALA A 463 3.45 -4.87 -20.23
C ALA A 463 4.70 -4.86 -21.12
N MET A 464 4.56 -5.25 -22.39
CA MET A 464 5.63 -5.19 -23.37
C MET A 464 6.36 -3.86 -23.23
N ASN A 465 7.60 -3.89 -22.74
CA ASN A 465 8.43 -2.69 -22.66
C ASN A 465 8.51 -2.09 -24.06
N ALA A 466 7.80 -0.98 -24.29
CA ALA A 466 7.72 -0.24 -25.52
C ALA A 466 7.83 -1.17 -26.76
N PRO A 467 6.71 -1.74 -27.25
CA PRO A 467 6.73 -2.60 -28.41
C PRO A 467 7.37 -1.83 -29.57
N ARG A 468 8.18 -2.50 -30.37
CA ARG A 468 8.73 -1.88 -31.56
C ARG A 468 7.60 -1.57 -32.53
N LEU A 469 7.39 -0.32 -32.84
CA LEU A 469 6.32 0.12 -33.73
C LEU A 469 6.85 0.58 -35.10
N GLU A 470 8.16 0.74 -35.30
CA GLU A 470 8.79 1.16 -36.54
C GLU A 470 9.73 0.09 -37.07
N PHE A 471 9.55 -0.31 -38.30
CA PHE A 471 10.27 -1.36 -39.00
C PHE A 471 10.85 -0.85 -40.31
N PRO A 472 12.06 -0.27 -40.28
CA PRO A 472 12.75 0.20 -41.50
C PRO A 472 13.16 -0.98 -42.37
N ARG A 473 12.87 -0.91 -43.66
CA ARG A 473 13.24 -1.89 -44.67
C ARG A 473 14.54 -1.51 -45.35
N GLN A 474 15.63 -2.05 -44.87
CA GLN A 474 16.91 -1.98 -45.61
C GLN A 474 16.89 -3.00 -46.76
N ASP A 475 16.52 -4.23 -46.43
CA ASP A 475 16.24 -5.33 -47.32
C ASP A 475 15.17 -6.23 -46.69
N ASP A 476 14.67 -7.25 -47.42
CA ASP A 476 13.61 -8.11 -46.96
C ASP A 476 14.06 -9.05 -45.82
N GLY A 477 15.32 -9.47 -45.81
CA GLY A 477 15.89 -10.30 -44.76
C GLY A 477 16.02 -9.55 -43.44
N ALA A 478 16.55 -8.33 -43.49
CA ALA A 478 16.67 -7.45 -42.34
C ALA A 478 15.29 -7.10 -41.74
N LEU A 479 14.29 -6.83 -42.59
CA LEU A 479 12.92 -6.57 -42.14
C LEU A 479 12.29 -7.80 -41.45
N ALA A 480 12.45 -8.99 -42.05
CA ALA A 480 11.95 -10.24 -41.44
C ALA A 480 12.61 -10.55 -40.09
N LEU A 481 13.90 -10.23 -39.93
CA LEU A 481 14.59 -10.34 -38.65
C LEU A 481 14.00 -9.39 -37.60
N LEU A 482 13.75 -8.14 -37.95
CA LEU A 482 13.12 -7.14 -37.05
C LEU A 482 11.74 -7.60 -36.55
N PHE A 483 10.90 -8.15 -37.46
CA PHE A 483 9.62 -8.72 -37.07
C PHE A 483 9.78 -9.92 -36.14
N SER A 484 10.77 -10.79 -36.41
CA SER A 484 11.03 -11.98 -35.59
C SER A 484 11.50 -11.62 -34.19
N GLU A 485 12.38 -10.63 -34.04
CA GLU A 485 12.82 -10.12 -32.74
C GLU A 485 11.68 -9.48 -31.96
N ALA A 486 10.83 -8.71 -32.62
CA ALA A 486 9.67 -8.10 -32.00
C ALA A 486 8.67 -9.15 -31.50
N GLN A 487 8.39 -10.20 -32.29
CA GLN A 487 7.54 -11.32 -31.86
C GLN A 487 8.11 -12.10 -30.67
N LYS A 488 9.43 -12.33 -30.62
CA LYS A 488 10.05 -13.00 -29.48
C LYS A 488 9.76 -12.28 -28.16
N LYS A 489 9.81 -10.94 -28.17
CA LYS A 489 9.50 -10.13 -26.99
C LYS A 489 8.03 -10.25 -26.56
N ALA A 490 7.11 -10.25 -27.51
CA ALA A 490 5.68 -10.43 -27.23
C ALA A 490 5.37 -11.87 -26.78
N ALA A 491 6.03 -12.89 -27.32
CA ALA A 491 5.84 -14.29 -26.94
C ALA A 491 6.23 -14.58 -25.48
N VAL A 492 7.16 -13.82 -24.89
CA VAL A 492 7.52 -13.95 -23.46
C VAL A 492 6.39 -13.46 -22.54
N LEU A 493 5.60 -12.48 -23.00
CA LEU A 493 4.54 -11.87 -22.21
C LEU A 493 3.24 -12.71 -22.25
N GLN A 494 2.93 -13.32 -23.38
CA GLN A 494 1.68 -14.02 -23.62
C GLN A 494 1.33 -15.09 -22.57
N PRO A 495 2.23 -16.02 -22.17
CA PRO A 495 1.93 -17.02 -21.14
C PRO A 495 1.57 -16.41 -19.79
N LYS A 496 2.19 -15.28 -19.44
CA LYS A 496 1.92 -14.58 -18.18
C LYS A 496 0.51 -13.97 -18.19
N ILE A 497 0.12 -13.37 -19.31
CA ILE A 497 -1.22 -12.78 -19.49
C ILE A 497 -2.27 -13.89 -19.49
N ASP A 498 -2.02 -14.98 -20.19
CA ASP A 498 -2.93 -16.14 -20.24
C ASP A 498 -3.09 -16.79 -18.87
N GLY A 499 -2.01 -16.87 -18.08
CA GLY A 499 -2.04 -17.32 -16.69
C GLY A 499 -2.90 -16.43 -15.81
N LEU A 500 -2.73 -15.11 -15.88
CA LEU A 500 -3.56 -14.15 -15.13
C LEU A 500 -5.03 -14.25 -15.52
N TYR A 501 -5.32 -14.33 -16.82
CA TYR A 501 -6.68 -14.53 -17.30
C TYR A 501 -7.27 -15.85 -16.77
N GLY A 502 -6.48 -16.93 -16.79
CA GLY A 502 -6.90 -18.24 -16.27
C GLY A 502 -7.30 -18.18 -14.80
N ILE A 503 -6.52 -17.46 -13.97
CA ILE A 503 -6.84 -17.25 -12.54
C ILE A 503 -8.16 -16.47 -12.41
N LEU A 504 -8.31 -15.35 -13.10
CA LEU A 504 -9.51 -14.50 -13.01
C LEU A 504 -10.75 -15.21 -13.57
N ALA A 505 -10.62 -16.01 -14.65
CA ALA A 505 -11.72 -16.70 -15.28
C ALA A 505 -12.44 -17.68 -14.34
N VAL A 506 -11.75 -18.22 -13.33
CA VAL A 506 -12.35 -19.08 -12.29
C VAL A 506 -13.46 -18.34 -11.53
N GLY A 507 -13.32 -17.03 -11.37
CA GLY A 507 -14.27 -16.19 -10.65
C GLY A 507 -15.54 -15.80 -11.43
N LEU A 508 -15.54 -15.94 -12.76
CA LEU A 508 -16.65 -15.49 -13.62
C LEU A 508 -18.04 -15.97 -13.18
N PRO A 509 -18.25 -17.26 -12.81
CA PRO A 509 -19.56 -17.75 -12.38
C PRO A 509 -20.08 -17.13 -11.08
N ASP A 510 -19.19 -16.60 -10.26
CA ASP A 510 -19.55 -16.04 -8.94
C ASP A 510 -19.57 -14.51 -8.93
N ARG A 511 -19.19 -13.84 -10.06
CA ARG A 511 -19.18 -12.37 -10.14
C ARG A 511 -20.55 -11.75 -9.83
N GLU A 512 -21.64 -12.33 -10.32
CA GLU A 512 -22.99 -11.80 -10.09
C GLU A 512 -23.48 -12.03 -8.64
N LYS A 513 -22.76 -12.83 -7.84
CA LYS A 513 -23.06 -13.05 -6.43
C LYS A 513 -22.33 -12.06 -5.52
N VAL A 514 -21.40 -11.27 -6.06
CA VAL A 514 -20.69 -10.22 -5.33
C VAL A 514 -21.63 -9.04 -5.14
N THR A 515 -21.88 -8.65 -3.91
CA THR A 515 -22.80 -7.55 -3.53
C THR A 515 -22.05 -6.25 -3.24
N GLU A 516 -20.85 -6.35 -2.73
CA GLU A 516 -20.03 -5.22 -2.31
C GLU A 516 -19.42 -4.50 -3.53
N LYS A 517 -19.70 -3.21 -3.63
CA LYS A 517 -19.28 -2.37 -4.77
C LYS A 517 -17.77 -2.40 -5.02
N ARG A 518 -16.96 -2.44 -3.94
CA ARG A 518 -15.50 -2.49 -4.05
C ARG A 518 -15.03 -3.73 -4.79
N TRP A 519 -15.53 -4.90 -4.39
CA TRP A 519 -15.19 -6.18 -5.02
C TRP A 519 -15.71 -6.30 -6.44
N GLN A 520 -16.92 -5.76 -6.70
CA GLN A 520 -17.48 -5.68 -8.06
C GLN A 520 -16.57 -4.88 -8.99
N ALA A 521 -16.23 -3.65 -8.58
CA ALA A 521 -15.37 -2.76 -9.35
C ALA A 521 -13.96 -3.35 -9.56
N GLY A 522 -13.39 -3.94 -8.51
CA GLY A 522 -12.06 -4.55 -8.55
C GLY A 522 -11.98 -5.72 -9.53
N TYR A 523 -12.94 -6.64 -9.45
CA TYR A 523 -12.97 -7.81 -10.33
C TYR A 523 -13.19 -7.45 -11.79
N ASP A 524 -14.19 -6.59 -12.08
CA ASP A 524 -14.48 -6.17 -13.45
C ASP A 524 -13.33 -5.37 -14.08
N LEU A 525 -12.69 -4.51 -13.31
CA LEU A 525 -11.50 -3.80 -13.77
C LEU A 525 -10.36 -4.78 -14.09
N ALA A 526 -10.10 -5.73 -13.19
CA ALA A 526 -9.00 -6.69 -13.35
C ALA A 526 -9.16 -7.52 -14.62
N ILE A 527 -10.33 -8.16 -14.80
CA ILE A 527 -10.58 -9.00 -15.96
C ILE A 527 -10.64 -8.19 -17.26
N GLY A 528 -11.23 -6.99 -17.23
CA GLY A 528 -11.29 -6.10 -18.39
C GLY A 528 -9.90 -5.66 -18.85
N ARG A 529 -9.03 -5.27 -17.93
CA ARG A 529 -7.64 -4.88 -18.25
C ARG A 529 -6.79 -6.03 -18.75
N VAL A 530 -6.87 -7.20 -18.09
CA VAL A 530 -6.12 -8.39 -18.53
C VAL A 530 -6.54 -8.82 -19.94
N LEU A 531 -7.83 -8.82 -20.24
CA LEU A 531 -8.34 -9.08 -21.59
C LEU A 531 -7.87 -8.03 -22.60
N ALA A 532 -7.90 -6.73 -22.26
CA ALA A 532 -7.44 -5.66 -23.14
C ALA A 532 -5.95 -5.81 -23.49
N VAL A 533 -5.10 -6.14 -22.52
CA VAL A 533 -3.66 -6.38 -22.74
C VAL A 533 -3.45 -7.64 -23.57
N LYS A 534 -4.24 -8.71 -23.31
CA LYS A 534 -4.21 -9.94 -24.12
C LYS A 534 -4.51 -9.64 -25.58
N VAL A 535 -5.61 -8.95 -25.85
CA VAL A 535 -6.04 -8.58 -27.21
C VAL A 535 -4.95 -7.75 -27.93
N ARG A 536 -4.38 -6.73 -27.27
CA ARG A 536 -3.29 -5.93 -27.86
C ARG A 536 -2.06 -6.77 -28.17
N THR A 537 -1.72 -7.72 -27.30
CA THR A 537 -0.56 -8.59 -27.50
C THR A 537 -0.81 -9.56 -28.66
N ASP A 538 -1.99 -10.15 -28.74
CA ASP A 538 -2.38 -11.05 -29.81
C ASP A 538 -2.45 -10.29 -31.15
N ALA A 539 -3.07 -9.11 -31.18
CA ALA A 539 -3.15 -8.25 -32.35
C ALA A 539 -1.75 -7.86 -32.85
N TYR A 540 -0.87 -7.44 -31.95
CA TYR A 540 0.51 -7.13 -32.30
C TYR A 540 1.25 -8.31 -32.93
N ASN A 541 1.11 -9.51 -32.37
CA ASN A 541 1.73 -10.72 -32.89
C ASN A 541 1.19 -11.11 -34.27
N ILE A 542 -0.13 -10.98 -34.48
CA ILE A 542 -0.78 -11.28 -35.75
C ILE A 542 -0.31 -10.29 -36.84
N MET A 543 -0.27 -8.99 -36.54
CA MET A 543 0.24 -7.99 -37.47
C MET A 543 1.70 -8.22 -37.86
N LEU A 544 2.55 -8.62 -36.89
CA LEU A 544 3.94 -8.96 -37.19
C LEU A 544 4.06 -10.23 -38.06
N ALA A 545 3.19 -11.22 -37.84
CA ALA A 545 3.12 -12.42 -38.68
C ALA A 545 2.71 -12.08 -40.11
N GLU A 546 1.70 -11.21 -40.26
CA GLU A 546 1.30 -10.66 -41.56
C GLU A 546 2.45 -9.95 -42.24
N GLY A 547 3.16 -9.07 -41.52
CA GLY A 547 4.35 -8.38 -42.02
C GLY A 547 5.41 -9.30 -42.61
N LYS A 548 5.60 -10.49 -42.01
CA LYS A 548 6.55 -11.50 -42.51
C LYS A 548 6.15 -12.17 -43.84
N THR A 549 4.87 -12.16 -44.18
CA THR A 549 4.44 -12.73 -45.47
C THR A 549 4.84 -11.91 -46.67
N GLY A 550 5.38 -10.73 -46.44
CA GLY A 550 5.89 -9.81 -47.46
C GLY A 550 4.90 -8.70 -47.78
N MET A 551 5.19 -7.49 -47.30
CA MET A 551 4.42 -6.29 -47.62
C MET A 551 5.16 -5.45 -48.66
N LYS A 552 4.40 -4.86 -49.61
CA LYS A 552 4.93 -3.96 -50.62
C LYS A 552 4.45 -2.53 -50.37
N PHE A 553 5.36 -1.57 -50.40
CA PHE A 553 4.98 -0.16 -50.31
C PHE A 553 4.14 0.24 -51.51
N LYS A 554 3.06 0.98 -51.29
CA LYS A 554 2.23 1.61 -52.31
C LYS A 554 2.97 2.78 -52.94
N ASP A 555 3.64 3.60 -52.11
CA ASP A 555 4.52 4.66 -52.56
C ASP A 555 5.98 4.17 -52.56
N PRO A 556 6.66 4.11 -53.71
CA PRO A 556 8.07 3.68 -53.80
C PRO A 556 9.06 4.53 -53.00
N LYS A 557 8.66 5.74 -52.59
CA LYS A 557 9.48 6.60 -51.73
C LYS A 557 9.53 6.14 -50.27
N ASN A 558 8.56 5.35 -49.85
CA ASN A 558 8.50 4.87 -48.50
C ASN A 558 9.49 3.72 -48.26
N ASP A 559 10.09 3.72 -47.07
CA ASP A 559 11.15 2.79 -46.69
C ASP A 559 10.93 2.18 -45.28
N THR A 560 9.85 2.54 -44.63
CA THR A 560 9.58 2.11 -43.24
C THR A 560 8.12 1.76 -43.07
N TRP A 561 7.86 0.61 -42.45
CA TRP A 561 6.55 0.22 -41.95
C TRP A 561 6.37 0.70 -40.52
N ARG A 562 5.27 1.39 -40.25
CA ARG A 562 4.83 1.77 -38.91
C ARG A 562 3.62 0.99 -38.51
N LEU A 563 3.66 0.44 -37.31
CA LEU A 563 2.49 -0.18 -36.68
C LEU A 563 1.85 0.86 -35.77
N VAL A 564 0.69 1.36 -36.17
CA VAL A 564 -0.05 2.38 -35.42
C VAL A 564 -1.20 1.76 -34.66
N PRO A 565 -1.49 2.19 -33.42
CA PRO A 565 -2.68 1.73 -32.69
C PRO A 565 -3.97 2.02 -33.49
N SER A 566 -4.86 1.05 -33.57
CA SER A 566 -6.13 1.12 -34.31
C SER A 566 -7.27 0.54 -33.50
N GLY A 567 -8.46 1.14 -33.62
CA GLY A 567 -9.69 0.57 -33.08
C GLY A 567 -10.23 -0.60 -33.90
N ASP A 568 -9.75 -0.76 -35.16
CA ASP A 568 -10.14 -1.88 -36.01
C ASP A 568 -9.38 -3.15 -35.61
N ILE A 569 -10.11 -4.17 -35.23
CA ILE A 569 -9.62 -5.49 -34.83
C ILE A 569 -10.15 -6.61 -35.77
N SER A 570 -10.80 -6.27 -36.88
CA SER A 570 -11.40 -7.23 -37.82
C SER A 570 -10.36 -8.17 -38.46
N THR A 571 -9.11 -7.74 -38.53
CA THR A 571 -8.01 -8.49 -39.14
C THR A 571 -7.38 -9.53 -38.20
N VAL A 572 -7.68 -9.48 -36.89
CA VAL A 572 -7.00 -10.31 -35.88
C VAL A 572 -7.73 -11.62 -35.51
N GLY A 573 -8.84 -11.92 -36.17
CA GLY A 573 -9.59 -13.17 -36.05
C GLY A 573 -10.68 -13.15 -34.96
N SER A 574 -11.69 -13.96 -35.17
CA SER A 574 -12.95 -13.95 -34.41
C SER A 574 -12.80 -14.23 -32.90
N GLN A 575 -11.76 -14.96 -32.48
CA GLN A 575 -11.52 -15.24 -31.07
C GLN A 575 -11.00 -13.99 -30.35
N THR A 576 -10.08 -13.26 -30.99
CA THR A 576 -9.54 -11.99 -30.48
C THR A 576 -10.60 -10.90 -30.47
N GLU A 577 -11.49 -10.85 -31.51
CA GLU A 577 -12.65 -9.95 -31.53
C GLU A 577 -13.60 -10.19 -30.35
N LYS A 578 -13.92 -11.45 -30.05
CA LYS A 578 -14.76 -11.80 -28.89
C LYS A 578 -14.11 -11.37 -27.56
N ALA A 579 -12.79 -11.58 -27.42
CA ALA A 579 -12.06 -11.17 -26.23
C ALA A 579 -12.05 -9.64 -26.08
N ALA A 580 -11.92 -8.90 -27.20
CA ALA A 580 -11.99 -7.44 -27.21
C ALA A 580 -13.37 -6.93 -26.77
N ALA A 581 -14.44 -7.48 -27.33
CA ALA A 581 -15.81 -7.12 -26.94
C ALA A 581 -16.09 -7.42 -25.45
N GLN A 582 -15.51 -8.50 -24.92
CA GLN A 582 -15.59 -8.80 -23.49
C GLN A 582 -14.79 -7.78 -22.65
N ALA A 583 -13.56 -7.43 -23.07
CA ALA A 583 -12.76 -6.43 -22.38
C ALA A 583 -13.51 -5.09 -22.28
N GLU A 584 -14.02 -4.61 -23.40
CA GLU A 584 -14.80 -3.37 -23.46
C GLU A 584 -16.05 -3.45 -22.58
N LYS A 585 -16.79 -4.54 -22.60
CA LYS A 585 -17.98 -4.74 -21.76
C LYS A 585 -17.66 -4.60 -20.28
N TYR A 586 -16.59 -5.25 -19.77
CA TYR A 586 -16.22 -5.17 -18.37
C TYR A 586 -15.75 -3.76 -17.99
N LEU A 587 -14.91 -3.15 -18.80
CA LEU A 587 -14.41 -1.79 -18.54
C LEU A 587 -15.53 -0.75 -18.61
N GLN A 588 -16.45 -0.84 -19.57
CA GLN A 588 -17.63 0.03 -19.65
C GLN A 588 -18.54 -0.13 -18.44
N ARG A 589 -18.72 -1.36 -17.94
CA ARG A 589 -19.48 -1.63 -16.72
C ARG A 589 -18.86 -0.93 -15.53
N VAL A 590 -17.53 -0.99 -15.37
CA VAL A 590 -16.83 -0.27 -14.29
C VAL A 590 -17.08 1.25 -14.36
N VAL A 591 -16.98 1.84 -15.56
CA VAL A 591 -17.21 3.28 -15.73
C VAL A 591 -18.67 3.67 -15.44
N ALA A 592 -19.63 2.84 -15.85
CA ALA A 592 -21.04 3.11 -15.69
C ALA A 592 -21.56 2.90 -14.26
N GLU A 593 -21.13 1.82 -13.59
CA GLU A 593 -21.65 1.42 -12.27
C GLU A 593 -20.87 2.01 -11.11
N HIS A 594 -19.62 2.46 -11.33
CA HIS A 594 -18.72 2.96 -10.29
C HIS A 594 -18.15 4.36 -10.60
N PRO A 595 -18.97 5.34 -11.05
CA PRO A 595 -18.48 6.66 -11.43
C PRO A 595 -17.83 7.37 -10.24
N GLY A 596 -16.83 8.23 -10.50
CA GLY A 596 -16.13 9.00 -9.48
C GLY A 596 -15.20 8.19 -8.58
N THR A 597 -14.77 7.02 -9.02
CA THR A 597 -13.88 6.12 -8.25
C THR A 597 -12.55 5.85 -8.98
N PRO A 598 -11.51 5.40 -8.26
CA PRO A 598 -10.24 4.97 -8.86
C PRO A 598 -10.42 3.91 -9.95
N TRP A 599 -11.31 2.95 -9.73
CA TRP A 599 -11.60 1.89 -10.70
C TRP A 599 -12.13 2.46 -12.01
N ALA A 600 -13.13 3.36 -11.95
CA ALA A 600 -13.69 3.99 -13.14
C ALA A 600 -12.67 4.85 -13.87
N GLN A 601 -11.82 5.56 -13.15
CA GLN A 601 -10.73 6.36 -13.72
C GLN A 601 -9.76 5.49 -14.52
N ILE A 602 -9.31 4.38 -13.94
CA ILE A 602 -8.39 3.44 -14.60
C ILE A 602 -9.08 2.77 -15.79
N ALA A 603 -10.35 2.37 -15.65
CA ALA A 603 -11.13 1.77 -16.74
C ALA A 603 -11.31 2.73 -17.91
N ALA A 604 -11.59 4.01 -17.66
CA ALA A 604 -11.73 5.04 -18.68
C ALA A 604 -10.41 5.26 -19.44
N VAL A 605 -9.28 5.32 -18.74
CA VAL A 605 -7.94 5.40 -19.37
C VAL A 605 -7.66 4.18 -20.25
N GLU A 606 -8.05 2.99 -19.78
CA GLU A 606 -7.85 1.75 -20.52
C GLU A 606 -8.72 1.69 -21.78
N LEU A 607 -9.99 2.11 -21.71
CA LEU A 607 -10.92 2.21 -22.84
C LEU A 607 -10.47 3.24 -23.89
N GLY A 608 -9.76 4.29 -23.46
CA GLY A 608 -9.20 5.28 -24.39
C GLY A 608 -8.01 4.76 -25.22
N ARG A 609 -7.50 3.56 -24.95
CA ARG A 609 -6.39 2.95 -25.67
C ARG A 609 -6.92 1.96 -26.71
N PRO A 610 -6.61 2.14 -28.00
CA PRO A 610 -7.00 1.20 -29.04
C PRO A 610 -6.52 -0.24 -28.74
N LEU A 611 -7.33 -1.22 -29.10
CA LEU A 611 -7.06 -2.64 -28.87
C LEU A 611 -6.30 -3.31 -30.01
N GLY A 612 -6.38 -2.77 -31.24
CA GLY A 612 -5.75 -3.29 -32.44
C GLY A 612 -4.60 -2.43 -32.94
N TYR A 613 -4.08 -2.83 -34.08
CA TYR A 613 -3.02 -2.13 -34.82
C TYR A 613 -3.32 -2.13 -36.32
N ALA A 614 -2.76 -1.13 -37.02
CA ALA A 614 -2.82 -1.04 -38.48
C ALA A 614 -1.44 -0.69 -39.03
N TRP A 615 -1.12 -1.22 -40.23
CA TRP A 615 0.11 -0.87 -40.94
C TRP A 615 -0.02 0.47 -41.60
N GLN A 616 0.96 1.32 -41.44
CA GLN A 616 1.15 2.60 -42.14
C GLN A 616 2.52 2.67 -42.76
N GLU A 617 2.57 3.16 -43.99
CA GLU A 617 3.84 3.44 -44.70
C GLU A 617 4.43 4.77 -44.28
N ALA A 618 5.75 4.85 -44.16
CA ALA A 618 6.46 6.08 -43.84
C ALA A 618 7.77 6.15 -44.60
N HIS A 619 8.17 7.39 -44.91
CA HIS A 619 9.49 7.67 -45.43
C HIS A 619 10.37 8.20 -44.29
N THR A 620 11.40 7.45 -43.92
CA THR A 620 12.35 7.82 -42.85
C THR A 620 13.75 8.11 -43.36
N GLY A 621 14.01 7.88 -44.64
CA GLY A 621 15.32 8.08 -45.25
C GLY A 621 16.37 7.06 -44.80
N VAL A 622 15.94 5.89 -44.31
CA VAL A 622 16.86 4.86 -43.81
C VAL A 622 17.81 4.37 -44.88
N ASN A 623 17.39 4.44 -46.16
CA ASN A 623 18.15 4.04 -47.33
C ASN A 623 18.86 5.23 -48.00
N THR A 624 18.73 6.44 -47.47
CA THR A 624 19.46 7.61 -48.00
C THR A 624 20.91 7.56 -47.48
N PRO A 625 21.91 7.66 -48.32
CA PRO A 625 23.29 7.72 -47.85
C PRO A 625 23.43 8.88 -46.87
N LYS A 626 23.84 8.60 -45.65
CA LYS A 626 24.23 9.68 -44.74
C LYS A 626 25.40 10.42 -45.38
N ASN A 627 25.13 11.63 -45.80
CA ASN A 627 26.19 12.52 -46.28
C ASN A 627 27.03 12.90 -45.05
N ASP A 628 28.09 12.18 -44.77
CA ASP A 628 29.07 12.46 -43.71
C ASP A 628 29.88 13.73 -44.02
N GLY A 629 29.28 14.66 -44.76
CA GLY A 629 29.83 15.96 -45.08
C GLY A 629 29.50 17.00 -44.04
N GLY A 630 30.35 17.15 -43.07
CA GLY A 630 30.26 18.28 -42.16
C GLY A 630 30.80 18.01 -40.77
N GLY A 631 32.08 17.70 -40.69
CA GLY A 631 32.83 17.84 -39.45
C GLY A 631 32.79 19.31 -38.98
N GLY A 632 31.72 19.68 -38.32
CA GLY A 632 31.71 20.87 -37.49
C GLY A 632 32.58 20.62 -36.26
N ASN A 633 33.88 20.85 -36.43
CA ASN A 633 34.80 21.05 -35.32
C ASN A 633 34.31 22.28 -34.52
N GLY A 634 33.28 22.13 -33.74
CA GLY A 634 33.00 23.04 -32.66
C GLY A 634 34.17 22.93 -31.68
N ARG A 635 35.22 23.72 -31.91
CA ARG A 635 36.14 24.08 -30.87
C ARG A 635 35.33 24.61 -29.71
N GLN A 636 35.01 23.74 -28.75
CA GLN A 636 34.63 24.17 -27.42
C GLN A 636 35.79 25.03 -26.94
N SER A 637 35.55 26.32 -26.82
CA SER A 637 36.51 27.27 -26.30
C SER A 637 36.87 26.78 -24.88
N ASP A 638 38.16 26.52 -24.67
CA ASP A 638 38.77 26.15 -23.38
C ASP A 638 38.52 27.20 -22.26
N ASP A 639 37.91 28.32 -22.61
CA ASP A 639 37.59 29.41 -21.68
C ASP A 639 36.37 29.13 -20.78
N MET A 640 35.56 28.08 -21.02
CA MET A 640 34.45 27.69 -20.14
C MET A 640 34.80 26.63 -19.08
N ARG A 641 36.03 26.21 -18.98
CA ARG A 641 36.55 25.45 -17.80
C ARG A 641 36.95 26.38 -16.67
N ARG A 642 36.29 27.50 -16.49
CA ARG A 642 36.33 28.21 -15.21
C ARG A 642 35.76 27.30 -14.14
N LYS A 643 36.64 26.90 -13.23
CA LYS A 643 36.46 26.27 -11.93
C LYS A 643 35.01 26.39 -11.43
N LEU A 644 34.13 25.55 -11.93
CA LEU A 644 32.88 25.27 -11.24
C LEU A 644 33.28 24.61 -9.94
N ALA A 645 32.86 25.19 -8.82
CA ALA A 645 32.96 24.51 -7.54
C ALA A 645 32.42 23.09 -7.71
N PRO A 646 33.02 22.07 -7.09
CA PRO A 646 32.48 20.72 -7.20
C PRO A 646 30.98 20.76 -6.88
N PRO A 647 30.15 20.07 -7.65
CA PRO A 647 28.72 20.06 -7.39
C PRO A 647 28.49 19.59 -5.96
N LYS A 648 27.60 20.28 -5.25
CA LYS A 648 27.21 19.87 -3.91
C LYS A 648 26.69 18.43 -3.95
N PRO A 649 26.98 17.61 -2.94
CA PRO A 649 26.45 16.26 -2.85
C PRO A 649 24.93 16.32 -2.77
N LYS A 650 24.24 15.31 -3.31
CA LYS A 650 22.81 15.11 -3.06
C LYS A 650 22.64 14.45 -1.69
N ARG A 651 21.61 14.84 -0.95
CA ARG A 651 21.25 14.14 0.29
C ARG A 651 20.89 12.69 -0.05
N PRO A 652 21.46 11.69 0.64
CA PRO A 652 20.98 10.32 0.49
C PRO A 652 19.57 10.24 1.07
N LEU A 653 18.58 10.03 0.19
CA LEU A 653 17.20 9.80 0.59
C LEU A 653 17.09 8.34 1.05
N LYS A 654 17.35 8.11 2.30
CA LYS A 654 16.86 6.93 3.01
C LYS A 654 15.57 7.38 3.63
N ASN A 655 14.51 6.65 3.50
CA ASN A 655 13.20 6.91 4.09
C ASN A 655 13.02 8.34 4.65
N LEU A 656 12.15 9.13 4.14
CA LEU A 656 11.88 10.48 4.65
C LEU A 656 10.92 10.39 5.81
#